data_856f1fac4553e7c04167d2fdaccbabd5
#
_entry.id   856f1fac4553e7c04167d2fdaccbabd5
#
_cell.length_a   1.000
_cell.length_b   1.000
_cell.length_c   1.000
_cell.angle_alpha   90.00
_cell.angle_beta   90.00
_cell.angle_gamma   90.00
#
_symmetry.space_group_name_H-M   'P 1'
#
loop_
_entity.id
_entity.type
_entity.pdbx_description
1 polymer ?
#
loop_
_entity_poly.entity_id
_entity_poly.type
_entity_poly.pdbx_seq_one_letter_code
_entity_poly.pdbx_strand_id
1 'polypeptide(L)'
;MNLYENLNSKQLEAVTTSGQYVRVIAGAGSGKTQVLTTRIAYLVQEIGTPEDRIVGFTFTNKAAGEMTNRLKKYLERDNVRVRLSTFHSFGARLLREDIDVLGYSRSFTIYDEEDTSSLIRNISVERGHERRGELTRDAINFIGAVKEKGLDAFTYKIRPHGFVNEKEFVEIWKEYERRLKASNCLDFSDLISKSITILEEYRAIREKWQHRFDYILVDEFQDTNDLQYKLIKLLMHQNTSLYVVGDPDQTIYTWRGANERIIMNFDSDFKNAETIILEENYRSTKYILDAANKLIAHNKNRVEKNLFTAKEKGEPVIVQYTESDSREVNWIYEQIISLRLNVKDFSFRDVAILMRANYLTLPFERHFLHKNVPYRIYGGVRFYQRREIKDVLAYLRILVNEKDDISFSRIVNVPRRGMGNVAMENLKIAALKNEYSLFETVHYVEDIGLSSASQEQLKALMNAVDETRTKLQNDKLELSTVINDYIQKVGYYEHIKTEKDEDKQADMRANVQVLIADIKQFMNDYPESTFNDYLENASLHSAQDEVEEGDYITLMTVHMAKGLEYDYIFVSGLVEGVFPNNRALLDAGRAGEEEERRLCYVAFTRARKRLYLTMSSQYNFAIASGGRPSRFISEAGLGPPKIKEYHPKYGTPLKEGGVKQVKKEAPRYRANYAEYDYASDFPYAVNDIVEHKTFGSGIVTAIFPTQTTIEVKFDTGEVKRLIASPKYFKEKK
;
A
#
# COMPACT_ATOMS: atom_id res chain seq x y z
N MET A 1 -27.36 -24.75 7.34
CA MET A 1 -27.68 -23.58 6.51
C MET A 1 -27.74 -23.99 5.05
N ASN A 2 -28.77 -23.60 4.27
CA ASN A 2 -28.83 -23.95 2.84
C ASN A 2 -27.77 -23.16 2.06
N LEU A 3 -26.78 -23.84 1.48
CA LEU A 3 -25.68 -23.21 0.72
C LEU A 3 -26.15 -22.42 -0.49
N TYR A 4 -27.32 -22.72 -1.03
CA TYR A 4 -27.81 -22.23 -2.32
C TYR A 4 -28.85 -21.11 -2.21
N GLU A 5 -29.37 -20.84 -1.00
CA GLU A 5 -30.53 -19.99 -0.77
C GLU A 5 -30.41 -18.56 -1.32
N ASN A 6 -29.17 -18.05 -1.40
CA ASN A 6 -28.90 -16.68 -1.85
C ASN A 6 -28.04 -16.62 -3.13
N LEU A 7 -28.06 -17.68 -3.95
CA LEU A 7 -27.33 -17.71 -5.22
C LEU A 7 -28.28 -17.56 -6.40
N ASN A 8 -27.91 -16.74 -7.38
CA ASN A 8 -28.58 -16.75 -8.67
C ASN A 8 -28.10 -17.97 -9.51
N SER A 9 -28.75 -18.19 -10.68
CA SER A 9 -28.46 -19.33 -11.55
C SER A 9 -26.98 -19.41 -11.98
N LYS A 10 -26.37 -18.26 -12.31
CA LYS A 10 -24.95 -18.20 -12.73
C LYS A 10 -23.98 -18.37 -11.56
N GLN A 11 -24.31 -17.87 -10.40
CA GLN A 11 -23.55 -18.14 -9.18
C GLN A 11 -23.64 -19.61 -8.78
N LEU A 12 -24.84 -20.21 -8.89
CA LEU A 12 -25.02 -21.65 -8.63
C LEU A 12 -24.21 -22.50 -9.61
N GLU A 13 -24.24 -22.18 -10.92
CA GLU A 13 -23.40 -22.81 -11.92
C GLU A 13 -21.91 -22.74 -11.53
N ALA A 14 -21.42 -21.55 -11.14
CA ALA A 14 -20.05 -21.36 -10.72
C ALA A 14 -19.69 -22.14 -9.44
N VAL A 15 -20.61 -22.28 -8.51
CA VAL A 15 -20.41 -23.05 -7.26
C VAL A 15 -20.37 -24.56 -7.50
N THR A 16 -21.20 -25.08 -8.41
CA THR A 16 -21.41 -26.53 -8.57
C THR A 16 -20.67 -27.15 -9.74
N THR A 17 -20.00 -26.35 -10.59
CA THR A 17 -19.26 -26.88 -11.74
C THR A 17 -18.28 -27.98 -11.38
N SER A 18 -18.15 -28.98 -12.25
CA SER A 18 -17.19 -30.10 -12.14
C SER A 18 -15.90 -29.87 -12.95
N GLY A 19 -15.74 -28.70 -13.57
CA GLY A 19 -14.56 -28.36 -14.36
C GLY A 19 -13.27 -28.44 -13.53
N GLN A 20 -12.21 -29.03 -14.10
CA GLN A 20 -10.90 -29.07 -13.45
C GLN A 20 -10.25 -27.67 -13.39
N TYR A 21 -10.39 -26.93 -14.48
CA TYR A 21 -9.86 -25.55 -14.59
C TYR A 21 -11.03 -24.62 -14.84
N VAL A 22 -11.31 -23.76 -13.86
CA VAL A 22 -12.48 -22.87 -13.89
C VAL A 22 -12.04 -21.43 -13.71
N ARG A 23 -12.43 -20.58 -14.64
CA ARG A 23 -12.28 -19.13 -14.53
C ARG A 23 -13.64 -18.46 -14.37
N VAL A 24 -13.86 -17.81 -13.25
CA VAL A 24 -15.06 -16.99 -12.99
C VAL A 24 -14.72 -15.52 -13.21
N ILE A 25 -15.24 -14.94 -14.28
CA ILE A 25 -15.16 -13.50 -14.54
C ILE A 25 -16.32 -12.85 -13.83
N ALA A 26 -16.06 -12.22 -12.71
CA ALA A 26 -17.08 -11.74 -11.81
C ALA A 26 -17.00 -10.19 -11.70
N GLY A 27 -17.96 -9.50 -12.25
CA GLY A 27 -18.00 -8.04 -12.23
C GLY A 27 -18.04 -7.43 -10.83
N ALA A 28 -17.88 -6.12 -10.73
CA ALA A 28 -17.97 -5.42 -9.45
C ALA A 28 -19.31 -5.73 -8.77
N GLY A 29 -19.30 -6.05 -7.48
CA GLY A 29 -20.53 -6.29 -6.71
C GLY A 29 -21.36 -7.52 -7.11
N SER A 30 -20.81 -8.44 -7.92
CA SER A 30 -21.47 -9.69 -8.34
C SER A 30 -21.35 -10.84 -7.35
N GLY A 31 -20.78 -10.63 -6.17
CA GLY A 31 -20.66 -11.65 -5.13
C GLY A 31 -19.44 -12.57 -5.30
N LYS A 32 -18.32 -12.11 -5.89
CA LYS A 32 -17.06 -12.87 -6.05
C LYS A 32 -16.70 -13.73 -4.83
N THR A 33 -16.49 -13.07 -3.70
CA THR A 33 -16.07 -13.73 -2.45
C THR A 33 -17.16 -14.67 -1.91
N GLN A 34 -18.45 -14.38 -2.14
CA GLN A 34 -19.53 -15.26 -1.79
C GLN A 34 -19.46 -16.55 -2.60
N VAL A 35 -19.35 -16.45 -3.93
CA VAL A 35 -19.25 -17.62 -4.81
C VAL A 35 -18.05 -18.48 -4.43
N LEU A 36 -16.89 -17.88 -4.20
CA LEU A 36 -15.67 -18.61 -3.84
C LEU A 36 -15.80 -19.30 -2.48
N THR A 37 -16.33 -18.62 -1.46
CA THR A 37 -16.54 -19.24 -0.13
C THR A 37 -17.62 -20.32 -0.17
N THR A 38 -18.69 -20.12 -0.93
CA THR A 38 -19.73 -21.15 -1.11
C THR A 38 -19.20 -22.35 -1.90
N ARG A 39 -18.32 -22.12 -2.91
CA ARG A 39 -17.63 -23.21 -3.62
C ARG A 39 -16.80 -24.08 -2.67
N ILE A 40 -16.05 -23.46 -1.75
CA ILE A 40 -15.26 -24.20 -0.75
C ILE A 40 -16.20 -25.02 0.15
N ALA A 41 -17.29 -24.41 0.63
CA ALA A 41 -18.26 -25.13 1.46
C ALA A 41 -18.91 -26.30 0.71
N TYR A 42 -19.25 -26.13 -0.57
CA TYR A 42 -19.74 -27.18 -1.47
C TYR A 42 -18.74 -28.33 -1.61
N LEU A 43 -17.47 -28.04 -1.83
CA LEU A 43 -16.42 -29.07 -1.94
C LEU A 43 -16.29 -29.89 -0.64
N VAL A 44 -16.46 -29.24 0.51
CA VAL A 44 -16.36 -29.93 1.81
C VAL A 44 -17.63 -30.73 2.11
N GLN A 45 -18.83 -30.16 1.95
CA GLN A 45 -20.09 -30.75 2.40
C GLN A 45 -20.71 -31.73 1.39
N GLU A 46 -20.67 -31.38 0.10
CA GLU A 46 -21.37 -32.18 -0.95
C GLU A 46 -20.40 -33.14 -1.67
N ILE A 47 -19.18 -32.69 -1.94
CA ILE A 47 -18.16 -33.53 -2.61
C ILE A 47 -17.42 -34.41 -1.57
N GLY A 48 -17.41 -34.01 -0.29
CA GLY A 48 -16.72 -34.73 0.75
C GLY A 48 -15.20 -34.55 0.75
N THR A 49 -14.69 -33.45 0.14
CA THR A 49 -13.26 -33.18 0.09
C THR A 49 -12.74 -32.84 1.50
N PRO A 50 -11.67 -33.48 1.98
CA PRO A 50 -11.03 -33.09 3.23
C PRO A 50 -10.56 -31.64 3.19
N GLU A 51 -10.81 -30.88 4.26
CA GLU A 51 -10.53 -29.45 4.32
C GLU A 51 -9.05 -29.09 4.11
N ASP A 52 -8.16 -29.90 4.62
CA ASP A 52 -6.70 -29.74 4.48
C ASP A 52 -6.19 -29.99 3.06
N ARG A 53 -7.05 -30.55 2.18
CA ARG A 53 -6.81 -30.71 0.74
C ARG A 53 -7.20 -29.49 -0.08
N ILE A 54 -7.74 -28.45 0.56
CA ILE A 54 -8.18 -27.22 -0.10
C ILE A 54 -7.29 -26.07 0.36
N VAL A 55 -6.73 -25.33 -0.60
CA VAL A 55 -6.03 -24.05 -0.35
C VAL A 55 -6.70 -22.93 -1.14
N GLY A 56 -6.91 -21.79 -0.47
CA GLY A 56 -7.44 -20.57 -1.08
C GLY A 56 -6.49 -19.40 -0.90
N PHE A 57 -6.21 -18.72 -2.02
CA PHE A 57 -5.39 -17.52 -2.03
C PHE A 57 -6.27 -16.28 -2.18
N THR A 58 -5.96 -15.24 -1.43
CA THR A 58 -6.58 -13.93 -1.52
C THR A 58 -5.53 -12.81 -1.41
N PHE A 59 -5.91 -11.59 -1.77
CA PHE A 59 -4.97 -10.47 -1.82
C PHE A 59 -4.62 -9.91 -0.43
N THR A 60 -5.53 -9.99 0.55
CA THR A 60 -5.32 -9.42 1.90
C THR A 60 -5.62 -10.42 3.01
N ASN A 61 -4.93 -10.28 4.15
CA ASN A 61 -5.20 -11.08 5.34
C ASN A 61 -6.62 -10.85 5.88
N LYS A 62 -7.13 -9.61 5.77
CA LYS A 62 -8.52 -9.30 6.12
C LYS A 62 -9.52 -10.12 5.29
N ALA A 63 -9.35 -10.18 3.97
CA ALA A 63 -10.20 -10.99 3.11
C ALA A 63 -10.13 -12.48 3.48
N ALA A 64 -8.93 -13.01 3.79
CA ALA A 64 -8.76 -14.38 4.27
C ALA A 64 -9.53 -14.62 5.57
N GLY A 65 -9.46 -13.71 6.54
CA GLY A 65 -10.20 -13.75 7.79
C GLY A 65 -11.73 -13.70 7.58
N GLU A 66 -12.22 -12.79 6.73
CA GLU A 66 -13.65 -12.69 6.38
C GLU A 66 -14.15 -13.98 5.71
N MET A 67 -13.37 -14.54 4.77
CA MET A 67 -13.70 -15.82 4.12
C MET A 67 -13.76 -16.96 5.14
N THR A 68 -12.79 -17.03 6.06
CA THR A 68 -12.76 -18.02 7.15
C THR A 68 -14.01 -17.90 8.01
N ASN A 69 -14.40 -16.68 8.40
CA ASN A 69 -15.60 -16.44 9.20
C ASN A 69 -16.90 -16.83 8.48
N ARG A 70 -16.97 -16.63 7.16
CA ARG A 70 -18.09 -17.10 6.33
C ARG A 70 -18.14 -18.62 6.26
N LEU A 71 -16.98 -19.28 6.09
CA LEU A 71 -16.89 -20.72 6.09
C LEU A 71 -17.32 -21.36 7.44
N LYS A 72 -16.93 -20.75 8.57
CA LYS A 72 -17.42 -21.18 9.89
C LYS A 72 -18.95 -21.20 9.95
N LYS A 73 -19.60 -20.18 9.38
CA LYS A 73 -21.08 -20.12 9.31
C LYS A 73 -21.67 -21.19 8.39
N TYR A 74 -21.09 -21.39 7.19
CA TYR A 74 -21.58 -22.40 6.25
C TYR A 74 -21.39 -23.83 6.77
N LEU A 75 -20.25 -24.10 7.39
CA LEU A 75 -19.91 -25.41 7.93
C LEU A 75 -20.49 -25.65 9.34
N GLU A 76 -21.13 -24.64 9.95
CA GLU A 76 -21.75 -24.67 11.29
C GLU A 76 -20.79 -25.15 12.40
N ARG A 77 -19.52 -24.69 12.30
CA ARG A 77 -18.46 -25.02 13.26
C ARG A 77 -17.37 -23.97 13.32
N ASP A 78 -16.72 -23.81 14.45
CA ASP A 78 -15.67 -22.82 14.67
C ASP A 78 -14.31 -23.25 14.13
N ASN A 79 -13.99 -24.53 14.17
CA ASN A 79 -12.71 -25.04 13.71
C ASN A 79 -12.78 -25.41 12.22
N VAL A 80 -12.26 -24.54 11.36
CA VAL A 80 -12.16 -24.73 9.91
C VAL A 80 -10.69 -24.93 9.55
N ARG A 81 -10.39 -26.07 8.89
CA ARG A 81 -9.02 -26.45 8.49
C ARG A 81 -8.66 -26.08 7.06
N VAL A 82 -9.59 -25.52 6.30
CA VAL A 82 -9.31 -24.99 4.96
C VAL A 82 -8.25 -23.90 5.07
N ARG A 83 -7.23 -23.97 4.23
CA ARG A 83 -6.11 -23.02 4.27
C ARG A 83 -6.40 -21.79 3.42
N LEU A 84 -6.88 -20.72 4.06
CA LEU A 84 -7.10 -19.43 3.42
C LEU A 84 -6.00 -18.45 3.86
N SER A 85 -5.25 -17.92 2.91
CA SER A 85 -4.14 -17.01 3.20
C SER A 85 -3.77 -16.14 2.00
N THR A 86 -2.92 -15.14 2.22
CA THR A 86 -2.23 -14.45 1.12
C THR A 86 -1.10 -15.32 0.57
N PHE A 87 -0.61 -15.01 -0.65
CA PHE A 87 0.56 -15.69 -1.22
C PHE A 87 1.79 -15.58 -0.32
N HIS A 88 2.03 -14.39 0.27
CA HIS A 88 3.16 -14.17 1.18
C HIS A 88 3.04 -14.98 2.46
N SER A 89 1.87 -15.03 3.08
CA SER A 89 1.64 -15.84 4.27
C SER A 89 1.80 -17.34 3.99
N PHE A 90 1.37 -17.79 2.81
CA PHE A 90 1.59 -19.16 2.36
C PHE A 90 3.08 -19.44 2.13
N GLY A 91 3.79 -18.54 1.44
CA GLY A 91 5.23 -18.63 1.20
C GLY A 91 6.02 -18.68 2.51
N ALA A 92 5.72 -17.79 3.47
CA ALA A 92 6.32 -17.81 4.79
C ALA A 92 6.13 -19.17 5.48
N ARG A 93 4.92 -19.74 5.41
CA ARG A 93 4.64 -21.08 5.99
C ARG A 93 5.43 -22.19 5.29
N LEU A 94 5.49 -22.20 3.95
CA LEU A 94 6.29 -23.14 3.17
C LEU A 94 7.75 -23.08 3.60
N LEU A 95 8.28 -21.86 3.71
CA LEU A 95 9.67 -21.64 4.12
C LEU A 95 9.90 -22.05 5.58
N ARG A 96 8.98 -21.81 6.51
CA ARG A 96 9.09 -22.33 7.90
C ARG A 96 9.17 -23.85 7.95
N GLU A 97 8.62 -24.55 6.96
CA GLU A 97 8.64 -26.00 6.93
C GLU A 97 9.88 -26.57 6.26
N ASP A 98 10.37 -25.94 5.18
CA ASP A 98 11.35 -26.54 4.29
C ASP A 98 12.57 -25.65 3.92
N ILE A 99 12.77 -24.47 4.53
CA ILE A 99 13.83 -23.51 4.13
C ILE A 99 15.26 -23.99 4.47
N ASP A 100 15.38 -24.95 5.37
CA ASP A 100 16.66 -25.52 5.78
C ASP A 100 17.49 -26.05 4.60
N VAL A 101 16.86 -26.50 3.53
CA VAL A 101 17.54 -26.92 2.30
C VAL A 101 18.29 -25.78 1.60
N LEU A 102 17.94 -24.52 1.85
CA LEU A 102 18.64 -23.33 1.37
C LEU A 102 19.68 -22.79 2.36
N GLY A 103 19.88 -23.48 3.52
CA GLY A 103 20.85 -23.10 4.55
C GLY A 103 20.40 -21.92 5.42
N TYR A 104 19.09 -21.73 5.60
CA TYR A 104 18.49 -20.82 6.58
C TYR A 104 17.95 -21.61 7.77
N SER A 105 17.85 -20.98 8.94
CA SER A 105 17.07 -21.52 10.04
C SER A 105 15.58 -21.26 9.82
N ARG A 106 14.72 -22.17 10.30
CA ARG A 106 13.27 -22.02 10.23
C ARG A 106 12.74 -20.83 11.05
N SER A 107 13.52 -20.33 12.01
CA SER A 107 13.23 -19.14 12.83
C SER A 107 13.70 -17.84 12.17
N PHE A 108 13.66 -17.71 10.84
CA PHE A 108 14.06 -16.49 10.14
C PHE A 108 13.17 -15.30 10.48
N THR A 109 13.73 -14.10 10.42
CA THR A 109 12.99 -12.84 10.56
C THR A 109 12.58 -12.31 9.18
N ILE A 110 11.39 -11.70 9.10
CA ILE A 110 10.92 -11.03 7.88
C ILE A 110 11.15 -9.53 8.04
N TYR A 111 11.95 -8.96 7.13
CA TYR A 111 12.23 -7.54 7.06
C TYR A 111 11.13 -6.81 6.28
N ASP A 112 10.70 -5.66 6.80
CA ASP A 112 9.80 -4.76 6.08
C ASP A 112 10.56 -3.84 5.10
N GLU A 113 9.85 -2.98 4.41
CA GLU A 113 10.41 -2.05 3.42
C GLU A 113 11.40 -1.05 4.03
N GLU A 114 11.22 -0.65 5.30
CA GLU A 114 12.15 0.26 5.97
C GLU A 114 13.41 -0.47 6.42
N ASP A 115 13.28 -1.68 6.94
CA ASP A 115 14.40 -2.53 7.32
C ASP A 115 15.30 -2.82 6.11
N THR A 116 14.69 -3.25 4.98
CA THR A 116 15.40 -3.50 3.72
C THR A 116 16.08 -2.25 3.18
N SER A 117 15.37 -1.12 3.14
CA SER A 117 15.94 0.16 2.72
C SER A 117 17.07 0.62 3.63
N SER A 118 16.95 0.39 4.95
CA SER A 118 17.99 0.74 5.93
C SER A 118 19.25 -0.09 5.72
N LEU A 119 19.13 -1.39 5.45
CA LEU A 119 20.24 -2.28 5.17
C LEU A 119 20.96 -1.84 3.88
N ILE A 120 20.22 -1.57 2.80
CA ILE A 120 20.80 -1.10 1.53
C ILE A 120 21.51 0.24 1.71
N ARG A 121 20.93 1.18 2.49
CA ARG A 121 21.61 2.46 2.82
C ARG A 121 22.90 2.27 3.56
N ASN A 122 22.96 1.34 4.52
CA ASN A 122 24.18 1.04 5.26
C ASN A 122 25.27 0.49 4.34
N ILE A 123 24.93 -0.47 3.48
CA ILE A 123 25.84 -1.04 2.48
C ILE A 123 26.35 0.06 1.53
N SER A 124 25.47 0.94 1.07
CA SER A 124 25.86 2.05 0.18
C SER A 124 26.86 3.00 0.87
N VAL A 125 26.67 3.32 2.14
CA VAL A 125 27.59 4.16 2.93
C VAL A 125 28.96 3.49 3.08
N GLU A 126 29.00 2.22 3.40
CA GLU A 126 30.24 1.45 3.51
C GLU A 126 31.02 1.36 2.19
N ARG A 127 30.30 1.47 1.07
CA ARG A 127 30.88 1.54 -0.28
C ARG A 127 31.25 2.96 -0.73
N GLY A 128 31.13 3.94 0.18
CA GLY A 128 31.54 5.34 -0.07
C GLY A 128 30.46 6.22 -0.70
N HIS A 129 29.18 5.79 -0.70
CA HIS A 129 28.06 6.57 -1.23
C HIS A 129 27.31 7.31 -0.12
N GLU A 130 26.63 8.39 -0.47
CA GLU A 130 25.80 9.14 0.48
C GLU A 130 24.56 8.34 0.89
N ARG A 131 24.26 8.30 2.20
CA ARG A 131 23.13 7.55 2.78
C ARG A 131 21.77 7.91 2.14
N ARG A 132 21.58 9.18 1.75
CA ARG A 132 20.36 9.69 1.09
C ARG A 132 20.66 10.23 -0.32
N GLY A 133 21.78 9.86 -0.91
CA GLY A 133 22.17 10.23 -2.26
C GLY A 133 21.31 9.59 -3.33
N GLU A 134 21.42 10.11 -4.54
CA GLU A 134 20.69 9.60 -5.71
C GLU A 134 21.04 8.15 -6.00
N LEU A 135 22.33 7.79 -6.00
CA LEU A 135 22.77 6.43 -6.25
C LEU A 135 22.16 5.42 -5.25
N THR A 136 22.14 5.76 -3.96
CA THR A 136 21.56 4.88 -2.92
C THR A 136 20.06 4.70 -3.12
N ARG A 137 19.34 5.76 -3.48
CA ARG A 137 17.90 5.69 -3.80
C ARG A 137 17.65 4.82 -5.03
N ASP A 138 18.45 5.00 -6.07
CA ASP A 138 18.32 4.24 -7.31
C ASP A 138 18.69 2.76 -7.10
N ALA A 139 19.69 2.46 -6.24
CA ALA A 139 20.00 1.08 -5.84
C ALA A 139 18.82 0.42 -5.11
N ILE A 140 18.14 1.12 -4.18
CA ILE A 140 16.95 0.59 -3.50
C ILE A 140 15.86 0.25 -4.52
N ASN A 141 15.57 1.18 -5.44
CA ASN A 141 14.54 0.97 -6.46
C ASN A 141 14.92 -0.17 -7.42
N PHE A 142 16.18 -0.25 -7.82
CA PHE A 142 16.69 -1.31 -8.70
C PHE A 142 16.54 -2.68 -8.03
N ILE A 143 17.03 -2.83 -6.78
CA ILE A 143 16.98 -4.10 -6.04
C ILE A 143 15.53 -4.54 -5.85
N GLY A 144 14.63 -3.64 -5.45
CA GLY A 144 13.20 -3.93 -5.35
C GLY A 144 12.64 -4.48 -6.67
N ALA A 145 12.87 -3.76 -7.77
CA ALA A 145 12.33 -4.12 -9.08
C ALA A 145 12.87 -5.46 -9.64
N VAL A 146 14.14 -5.81 -9.38
CA VAL A 146 14.71 -7.08 -9.84
C VAL A 146 14.26 -8.27 -8.97
N LYS A 147 14.12 -8.06 -7.65
CA LYS A 147 13.60 -9.09 -6.73
C LYS A 147 12.12 -9.38 -6.98
N GLU A 148 11.30 -8.38 -7.25
CA GLU A 148 9.90 -8.57 -7.66
C GLU A 148 9.74 -9.40 -8.93
N LYS A 149 10.77 -9.45 -9.79
CA LYS A 149 10.83 -10.33 -10.97
C LYS A 149 11.41 -11.70 -10.67
N GLY A 150 11.78 -12.00 -9.44
CA GLY A 150 12.40 -13.26 -9.04
C GLY A 150 13.81 -13.46 -9.61
N LEU A 151 14.52 -12.38 -9.90
CA LEU A 151 15.89 -12.45 -10.35
C LEU A 151 16.83 -12.68 -9.16
N ASP A 152 17.95 -13.32 -9.40
CA ASP A 152 18.97 -13.65 -8.40
C ASP A 152 20.25 -12.81 -8.62
N ALA A 153 20.78 -12.25 -7.53
CA ALA A 153 21.90 -11.31 -7.55
C ALA A 153 23.20 -11.93 -8.11
N PHE A 154 23.41 -13.23 -7.90
CA PHE A 154 24.65 -13.92 -8.24
C PHE A 154 24.65 -14.43 -9.70
N THR A 155 23.46 -14.62 -10.26
CA THR A 155 23.26 -15.07 -11.65
C THR A 155 22.83 -13.92 -12.58
N TYR A 156 22.54 -12.74 -12.04
CA TYR A 156 22.09 -11.58 -12.81
C TYR A 156 23.14 -11.12 -13.83
N LYS A 157 22.71 -10.93 -15.07
CA LYS A 157 23.55 -10.43 -16.17
C LYS A 157 23.32 -8.95 -16.39
N ILE A 158 24.37 -8.14 -16.17
CA ILE A 158 24.36 -6.71 -16.43
C ILE A 158 24.08 -6.44 -17.91
N ARG A 159 23.18 -5.53 -18.21
CA ARG A 159 22.76 -5.20 -19.57
C ARG A 159 23.77 -4.24 -20.22
N PRO A 160 24.15 -4.43 -21.50
CA PRO A 160 25.11 -3.54 -22.19
C PRO A 160 24.65 -2.08 -22.28
N HIS A 161 23.34 -1.82 -22.23
CA HIS A 161 22.71 -0.48 -22.26
C HIS A 161 21.76 -0.29 -21.09
N GLY A 162 22.10 -0.86 -19.91
CA GLY A 162 21.34 -0.76 -18.68
C GLY A 162 21.44 0.61 -18.00
N PHE A 163 21.06 0.65 -16.74
CA PHE A 163 21.13 1.87 -15.93
C PHE A 163 22.58 2.37 -15.80
N VAL A 164 22.75 3.69 -15.75
CA VAL A 164 24.00 4.28 -15.27
C VAL A 164 24.23 3.74 -13.85
N ASN A 165 25.42 3.16 -13.56
CA ASN A 165 25.77 2.52 -12.30
C ASN A 165 25.14 1.11 -12.04
N GLU A 166 24.56 0.42 -13.04
CA GLU A 166 23.97 -0.93 -12.84
C GLU A 166 24.97 -1.92 -12.21
N LYS A 167 26.25 -1.83 -12.56
CA LYS A 167 27.31 -2.66 -11.96
C LYS A 167 27.40 -2.44 -10.45
N GLU A 168 27.34 -1.20 -9.99
CA GLU A 168 27.41 -0.86 -8.58
C GLU A 168 26.12 -1.33 -7.86
N PHE A 169 24.97 -1.18 -8.47
CA PHE A 169 23.70 -1.68 -7.91
C PHE A 169 23.73 -3.20 -7.71
N VAL A 170 24.31 -3.95 -8.65
CA VAL A 170 24.47 -5.41 -8.54
C VAL A 170 25.41 -5.79 -7.40
N GLU A 171 26.51 -5.07 -7.20
CA GLU A 171 27.42 -5.32 -6.09
C GLU A 171 26.78 -5.00 -4.73
N ILE A 172 26.01 -3.90 -4.62
CA ILE A 172 25.21 -3.58 -3.43
C ILE A 172 24.19 -4.70 -3.19
N TRP A 173 23.52 -5.17 -4.24
CA TRP A 173 22.54 -6.26 -4.14
C TRP A 173 23.15 -7.58 -3.68
N LYS A 174 24.30 -7.98 -4.21
CA LYS A 174 25.01 -9.18 -3.75
C LYS A 174 25.37 -9.11 -2.27
N GLU A 175 25.83 -7.95 -1.81
CA GLU A 175 26.14 -7.74 -0.41
C GLU A 175 24.87 -7.74 0.46
N TYR A 176 23.79 -7.16 -0.04
CA TYR A 176 22.48 -7.21 0.60
C TYR A 176 22.01 -8.66 0.82
N GLU A 177 22.07 -9.52 -0.21
CA GLU A 177 21.68 -10.93 -0.11
C GLU A 177 22.57 -11.70 0.89
N ARG A 178 23.90 -11.41 0.90
CA ARG A 178 24.81 -12.04 1.86
C ARG A 178 24.45 -11.68 3.30
N ARG A 179 24.11 -10.41 3.56
CA ARG A 179 23.74 -9.95 4.91
C ARG A 179 22.40 -10.48 5.35
N LEU A 180 21.41 -10.50 4.48
CA LEU A 180 20.14 -11.16 4.78
C LEU A 180 20.36 -12.60 5.21
N LYS A 181 21.17 -13.35 4.44
CA LYS A 181 21.46 -14.75 4.76
C LYS A 181 22.24 -14.89 6.07
N ALA A 182 23.26 -14.07 6.29
CA ALA A 182 24.07 -14.10 7.52
C ALA A 182 23.23 -13.79 8.77
N SER A 183 22.27 -12.86 8.67
CA SER A 183 21.35 -12.48 9.75
C SER A 183 20.13 -13.41 9.87
N ASN A 184 20.05 -14.47 9.08
CA ASN A 184 18.88 -15.34 8.99
C ASN A 184 17.57 -14.55 8.75
N CYS A 185 17.60 -13.61 7.81
CA CYS A 185 16.49 -12.73 7.48
C CYS A 185 16.06 -12.90 6.02
N LEU A 186 14.77 -12.64 5.76
CA LEU A 186 14.17 -12.62 4.44
C LEU A 186 13.41 -11.31 4.27
N ASP A 187 13.33 -10.78 3.07
CA ASP A 187 12.38 -9.72 2.73
C ASP A 187 11.07 -10.30 2.13
N PHE A 188 10.10 -9.41 1.86
CA PHE A 188 8.81 -9.85 1.31
C PHE A 188 8.93 -10.58 -0.03
N SER A 189 9.83 -10.13 -0.92
CA SER A 189 10.03 -10.78 -2.22
C SER A 189 10.60 -12.19 -2.06
N ASP A 190 11.45 -12.40 -1.05
CA ASP A 190 12.03 -13.71 -0.73
C ASP A 190 10.98 -14.75 -0.35
N LEU A 191 9.87 -14.34 0.27
CA LEU A 191 8.81 -15.27 0.68
C LEU A 191 8.24 -16.04 -0.52
N ILE A 192 8.14 -15.39 -1.66
CA ILE A 192 7.66 -16.01 -2.90
C ILE A 192 8.81 -16.62 -3.69
N SER A 193 9.89 -15.87 -3.92
CA SER A 193 10.99 -16.31 -4.78
C SER A 193 11.72 -17.53 -4.22
N LYS A 194 12.04 -17.57 -2.92
CA LYS A 194 12.68 -18.73 -2.29
C LYS A 194 11.74 -19.94 -2.18
N SER A 195 10.43 -19.72 -2.00
CA SER A 195 9.45 -20.79 -2.11
C SER A 195 9.45 -21.43 -3.50
N ILE A 196 9.51 -20.62 -4.55
CA ILE A 196 9.64 -21.08 -5.94
C ILE A 196 10.95 -21.86 -6.12
N THR A 197 12.08 -21.31 -5.66
CA THR A 197 13.39 -21.96 -5.74
C THR A 197 13.36 -23.36 -5.10
N ILE A 198 12.81 -23.50 -3.89
CA ILE A 198 12.67 -24.79 -3.22
C ILE A 198 11.84 -25.77 -4.05
N LEU A 199 10.68 -25.31 -4.56
CA LEU A 199 9.81 -26.17 -5.34
C LEU A 199 10.40 -26.53 -6.73
N GLU A 200 11.24 -25.71 -7.32
CA GLU A 200 11.91 -26.01 -8.59
C GLU A 200 13.10 -26.95 -8.42
N GLU A 201 13.95 -26.69 -7.44
CA GLU A 201 15.23 -27.40 -7.28
C GLU A 201 15.07 -28.71 -6.48
N TYR A 202 14.14 -28.79 -5.53
CA TYR A 202 14.00 -29.95 -4.64
C TYR A 202 12.72 -30.72 -4.96
N ARG A 203 12.86 -31.70 -5.88
CA ARG A 203 11.73 -32.51 -6.38
C ARG A 203 10.92 -33.17 -5.27
N ALA A 204 11.56 -33.76 -4.27
CA ALA A 204 10.85 -34.44 -3.16
C ALA A 204 9.97 -33.46 -2.36
N ILE A 205 10.44 -32.23 -2.14
CA ILE A 205 9.67 -31.19 -1.47
C ILE A 205 8.51 -30.72 -2.36
N ARG A 206 8.75 -30.52 -3.65
CA ARG A 206 7.70 -30.19 -4.61
C ARG A 206 6.59 -31.24 -4.61
N GLU A 207 6.94 -32.52 -4.76
CA GLU A 207 5.98 -33.62 -4.73
C GLU A 207 5.20 -33.67 -3.41
N LYS A 208 5.89 -33.47 -2.26
CA LYS A 208 5.24 -33.33 -0.94
C LYS A 208 4.18 -32.23 -0.93
N TRP A 209 4.46 -31.03 -1.48
CA TRP A 209 3.51 -29.91 -1.51
C TRP A 209 2.42 -30.10 -2.54
N GLN A 210 2.71 -30.65 -3.71
CA GLN A 210 1.73 -30.99 -4.75
C GLN A 210 0.67 -31.97 -4.26
N HIS A 211 1.05 -32.98 -3.49
CA HIS A 211 0.12 -33.98 -2.95
C HIS A 211 -0.68 -33.46 -1.74
N ARG A 212 -0.46 -32.25 -1.26
CA ARG A 212 -1.25 -31.67 -0.19
C ARG A 212 -2.59 -31.12 -0.64
N PHE A 213 -2.71 -30.69 -1.90
CA PHE A 213 -3.87 -29.93 -2.36
C PHE A 213 -4.49 -30.57 -3.60
N ASP A 214 -5.76 -30.95 -3.47
CA ASP A 214 -6.58 -31.38 -4.59
C ASP A 214 -7.27 -30.17 -5.25
N TYR A 215 -7.52 -29.09 -4.49
CA TYR A 215 -8.15 -27.87 -4.95
C TYR A 215 -7.33 -26.64 -4.56
N ILE A 216 -7.07 -25.83 -5.57
CA ILE A 216 -6.46 -24.50 -5.42
C ILE A 216 -7.49 -23.47 -5.89
N LEU A 217 -7.87 -22.54 -5.00
CA LEU A 217 -8.80 -21.46 -5.32
C LEU A 217 -8.08 -20.12 -5.18
N VAL A 218 -8.37 -19.17 -6.07
CA VAL A 218 -7.71 -17.85 -6.06
C VAL A 218 -8.76 -16.76 -6.21
N ASP A 219 -8.86 -15.87 -5.23
CA ASP A 219 -9.65 -14.64 -5.30
C ASP A 219 -8.82 -13.48 -5.86
N GLU A 220 -9.49 -12.49 -6.45
CA GLU A 220 -8.86 -11.33 -7.10
C GLU A 220 -7.72 -11.71 -8.07
N PHE A 221 -7.95 -12.76 -8.86
CA PHE A 221 -6.93 -13.38 -9.72
C PHE A 221 -6.31 -12.41 -10.74
N GLN A 222 -7.00 -11.33 -11.12
CA GLN A 222 -6.49 -10.27 -11.99
C GLN A 222 -5.32 -9.49 -11.37
N ASP A 223 -5.12 -9.55 -10.05
CA ASP A 223 -4.02 -8.88 -9.37
C ASP A 223 -2.79 -9.78 -9.17
N THR A 224 -2.85 -11.01 -9.68
CA THR A 224 -1.75 -11.98 -9.57
C THR A 224 -0.57 -11.54 -10.45
N ASN A 225 0.65 -11.62 -9.90
CA ASN A 225 1.88 -11.40 -10.65
C ASN A 225 2.48 -12.71 -11.18
N ASP A 226 3.51 -12.61 -12.04
CA ASP A 226 4.13 -13.76 -12.68
C ASP A 226 4.72 -14.77 -11.68
N LEU A 227 5.31 -14.31 -10.57
CA LEU A 227 5.86 -15.20 -9.54
C LEU A 227 4.77 -15.94 -8.77
N GLN A 228 3.70 -15.24 -8.39
CA GLN A 228 2.55 -15.87 -7.73
C GLN A 228 1.89 -16.92 -8.64
N TYR A 229 1.75 -16.59 -9.92
CA TYR A 229 1.24 -17.53 -10.91
C TYR A 229 2.16 -18.74 -11.09
N LYS A 230 3.48 -18.52 -11.12
CA LYS A 230 4.47 -19.59 -11.15
C LYS A 230 4.36 -20.48 -9.92
N LEU A 231 4.19 -19.88 -8.72
CA LEU A 231 3.98 -20.63 -7.48
C LEU A 231 2.74 -21.50 -7.55
N ILE A 232 1.60 -20.99 -8.06
CA ILE A 232 0.39 -21.79 -8.27
C ILE A 232 0.70 -23.00 -9.15
N LYS A 233 1.34 -22.78 -10.31
CA LYS A 233 1.66 -23.87 -11.24
C LYS A 233 2.58 -24.93 -10.65
N LEU A 234 3.53 -24.56 -9.80
CA LEU A 234 4.43 -25.48 -9.07
C LEU A 234 3.71 -26.31 -8.00
N LEU A 235 2.65 -25.78 -7.42
CA LEU A 235 1.82 -26.49 -6.42
C LEU A 235 0.83 -27.45 -7.07
N MET A 236 0.57 -27.34 -8.37
CA MET A 236 -0.36 -28.20 -9.06
C MET A 236 0.29 -29.52 -9.49
N HIS A 237 -0.46 -30.61 -9.39
CA HIS A 237 -0.20 -31.88 -10.05
C HIS A 237 -1.32 -32.16 -11.08
N GLN A 238 -1.22 -33.26 -11.82
CA GLN A 238 -2.13 -33.55 -12.95
C GLN A 238 -3.62 -33.61 -12.57
N ASN A 239 -3.94 -33.91 -11.31
CA ASN A 239 -5.34 -34.04 -10.83
C ASN A 239 -5.78 -32.82 -10.00
N THR A 240 -4.92 -31.82 -9.80
CA THR A 240 -5.29 -30.62 -9.04
C THR A 240 -6.31 -29.80 -9.83
N SER A 241 -7.39 -29.42 -9.20
CA SER A 241 -8.36 -28.47 -9.73
C SER A 241 -7.94 -27.05 -9.40
N LEU A 242 -7.94 -26.15 -10.41
CA LEU A 242 -7.67 -24.72 -10.24
C LEU A 242 -8.95 -23.93 -10.52
N TYR A 243 -9.41 -23.20 -9.51
CA TYR A 243 -10.60 -22.35 -9.57
C TYR A 243 -10.22 -20.91 -9.30
N VAL A 244 -10.34 -20.04 -10.28
CA VAL A 244 -9.95 -18.64 -10.17
C VAL A 244 -11.14 -17.71 -10.32
N VAL A 245 -11.21 -16.68 -9.47
CA VAL A 245 -12.24 -15.65 -9.52
C VAL A 245 -11.56 -14.30 -9.67
N GLY A 246 -12.04 -13.48 -10.60
CA GLY A 246 -11.46 -12.15 -10.79
C GLY A 246 -12.27 -11.28 -11.73
N ASP A 247 -11.87 -10.01 -11.79
CA ASP A 247 -12.44 -9.01 -12.69
C ASP A 247 -11.32 -8.24 -13.40
N PRO A 248 -11.03 -8.52 -14.69
CA PRO A 248 -10.03 -7.79 -15.45
C PRO A 248 -10.24 -6.27 -15.45
N ASP A 249 -11.50 -5.80 -15.38
CA ASP A 249 -11.83 -4.38 -15.29
C ASP A 249 -11.47 -3.74 -13.94
N GLN A 250 -11.03 -4.52 -12.94
CA GLN A 250 -10.55 -4.06 -11.64
C GLN A 250 -9.05 -4.29 -11.43
N THR A 251 -8.27 -4.55 -12.49
CA THR A 251 -6.80 -4.62 -12.42
C THR A 251 -6.24 -3.21 -12.27
N ILE A 252 -5.80 -2.84 -11.06
CA ILE A 252 -5.30 -1.50 -10.69
C ILE A 252 -3.96 -1.54 -9.95
N TYR A 253 -3.27 -2.68 -9.98
CA TYR A 253 -1.97 -2.88 -9.32
C TYR A 253 -0.87 -3.32 -10.31
N THR A 254 -0.94 -2.88 -11.59
CA THR A 254 0.08 -3.22 -12.59
C THR A 254 1.44 -2.64 -12.19
N TRP A 255 1.46 -1.48 -11.54
CA TRP A 255 2.66 -0.85 -10.96
C TRP A 255 3.29 -1.66 -9.79
N ARG A 256 2.55 -2.63 -9.22
CA ARG A 256 3.03 -3.66 -8.27
C ARG A 256 3.30 -5.01 -8.94
N GLY A 257 3.40 -5.03 -10.26
CA GLY A 257 3.68 -6.24 -11.02
C GLY A 257 2.49 -7.12 -11.33
N ALA A 258 1.23 -6.71 -11.01
CA ALA A 258 0.05 -7.45 -11.45
C ALA A 258 0.03 -7.56 -12.97
N ASN A 259 -0.24 -8.77 -13.47
CA ASN A 259 -0.22 -9.07 -14.89
C ASN A 259 -1.61 -9.50 -15.38
N GLU A 260 -2.34 -8.55 -15.99
CA GLU A 260 -3.69 -8.79 -16.50
C GLU A 260 -3.75 -9.94 -17.55
N ARG A 261 -2.63 -10.21 -18.24
CA ARG A 261 -2.57 -11.28 -19.24
C ARG A 261 -2.81 -12.66 -18.65
N ILE A 262 -2.50 -12.85 -17.36
CA ILE A 262 -2.67 -14.12 -16.66
C ILE A 262 -4.15 -14.51 -16.66
N ILE A 263 -5.05 -13.61 -16.25
CA ILE A 263 -6.49 -13.89 -16.23
C ILE A 263 -7.07 -13.89 -17.64
N MET A 264 -6.56 -13.05 -18.55
CA MET A 264 -7.04 -12.96 -19.92
C MET A 264 -6.69 -14.21 -20.74
N ASN A 265 -5.50 -14.78 -20.56
CA ASN A 265 -4.99 -15.91 -21.32
C ASN A 265 -5.20 -17.27 -20.62
N PHE A 266 -6.04 -17.34 -19.60
CA PHE A 266 -6.26 -18.55 -18.81
C PHE A 266 -6.64 -19.77 -19.66
N ASP A 267 -7.47 -19.57 -20.69
CA ASP A 267 -7.89 -20.64 -21.62
C ASP A 267 -6.74 -21.16 -22.48
N SER A 268 -5.71 -20.34 -22.71
CA SER A 268 -4.51 -20.75 -23.46
C SER A 268 -3.57 -21.59 -22.61
N ASP A 269 -3.50 -21.28 -21.31
CA ASP A 269 -2.62 -21.98 -20.36
C ASP A 269 -3.23 -23.32 -19.89
N PHE A 270 -4.56 -23.40 -19.79
CA PHE A 270 -5.28 -24.57 -19.31
C PHE A 270 -6.26 -25.08 -20.36
N LYS A 271 -5.92 -26.21 -21.01
CA LYS A 271 -6.81 -26.85 -21.97
C LYS A 271 -8.10 -27.27 -21.30
N ASN A 272 -9.24 -27.05 -21.98
CA ASN A 272 -10.59 -27.34 -21.48
C ASN A 272 -10.98 -26.50 -20.25
N ALA A 273 -10.41 -25.31 -20.09
CA ALA A 273 -10.83 -24.38 -19.07
C ALA A 273 -12.29 -23.94 -19.29
N GLU A 274 -13.06 -23.92 -18.22
CA GLU A 274 -14.43 -23.42 -18.23
C GLU A 274 -14.45 -21.96 -17.79
N THR A 275 -15.13 -21.10 -18.54
CA THR A 275 -15.29 -19.69 -18.17
C THR A 275 -16.75 -19.38 -17.87
N ILE A 276 -17.02 -18.87 -16.66
CA ILE A 276 -18.34 -18.47 -16.19
C ILE A 276 -18.33 -16.97 -15.93
N ILE A 277 -19.33 -16.22 -16.44
CA ILE A 277 -19.40 -14.77 -16.31
C ILE A 277 -20.55 -14.39 -15.37
N LEU A 278 -20.24 -13.59 -14.33
CA LEU A 278 -21.20 -13.07 -13.36
C LEU A 278 -21.40 -11.59 -13.62
N GLU A 279 -22.59 -11.21 -14.15
CA GLU A 279 -22.93 -9.84 -14.52
C GLU A 279 -23.94 -9.17 -13.57
N GLU A 280 -24.70 -9.95 -12.79
CA GLU A 280 -25.69 -9.40 -11.88
C GLU A 280 -25.01 -8.76 -10.67
N ASN A 281 -25.25 -7.47 -10.48
CA ASN A 281 -24.68 -6.68 -9.40
C ASN A 281 -25.68 -6.50 -8.26
N TYR A 282 -25.26 -6.86 -7.05
CA TYR A 282 -26.05 -6.76 -5.82
C TYR A 282 -25.68 -5.56 -4.95
N ARG A 283 -24.71 -4.76 -5.37
CA ARG A 283 -24.19 -3.61 -4.61
C ARG A 283 -24.87 -2.31 -4.97
N SER A 284 -24.76 -1.91 -6.22
CA SER A 284 -25.03 -0.55 -6.70
C SER A 284 -26.41 -0.41 -7.33
N THR A 285 -26.93 0.82 -7.34
CA THR A 285 -28.14 1.18 -8.10
C THR A 285 -27.86 1.28 -9.60
N LYS A 286 -28.93 1.26 -10.41
CA LYS A 286 -28.80 1.21 -11.87
C LYS A 286 -28.04 2.40 -12.47
N TYR A 287 -28.28 3.63 -11.99
CA TYR A 287 -27.58 4.81 -12.52
C TYR A 287 -26.07 4.77 -12.33
N ILE A 288 -25.61 4.21 -11.21
CA ILE A 288 -24.17 4.01 -10.94
C ILE A 288 -23.59 3.00 -11.93
N LEU A 289 -24.29 1.88 -12.15
CA LEU A 289 -23.81 0.84 -13.07
C LEU A 289 -23.83 1.32 -14.52
N ASP A 290 -24.86 2.04 -14.95
CA ASP A 290 -24.92 2.60 -16.30
C ASP A 290 -23.74 3.55 -16.58
N ALA A 291 -23.34 4.37 -15.61
CA ALA A 291 -22.17 5.23 -15.72
C ALA A 291 -20.87 4.42 -15.73
N ALA A 292 -20.73 3.42 -14.85
CA ALA A 292 -19.56 2.55 -14.79
C ALA A 292 -19.37 1.71 -16.05
N ASN A 293 -20.45 1.11 -16.59
CA ASN A 293 -20.42 0.35 -17.82
C ASN A 293 -19.98 1.19 -19.02
N LYS A 294 -20.53 2.41 -19.16
CA LYS A 294 -20.14 3.33 -20.24
C LYS A 294 -18.67 3.72 -20.13
N LEU A 295 -18.19 4.05 -18.93
CA LEU A 295 -16.80 4.39 -18.69
C LEU A 295 -15.86 3.28 -19.12
N ILE A 296 -16.07 2.05 -18.61
CA ILE A 296 -15.14 0.96 -18.83
C ILE A 296 -15.19 0.38 -20.25
N ALA A 297 -16.27 0.61 -20.98
CA ALA A 297 -16.42 0.20 -22.38
C ALA A 297 -15.38 0.84 -23.32
N HIS A 298 -14.73 1.94 -22.92
CA HIS A 298 -13.66 2.57 -23.69
C HIS A 298 -12.31 1.82 -23.62
N ASN A 299 -12.13 0.90 -22.68
CA ASN A 299 -10.98 0.00 -22.67
C ASN A 299 -11.14 -1.07 -23.74
N LYS A 300 -10.04 -1.40 -24.43
CA LYS A 300 -10.04 -2.41 -25.50
C LYS A 300 -9.66 -3.80 -25.01
N ASN A 301 -8.72 -3.85 -24.06
CA ASN A 301 -8.25 -5.12 -23.51
C ASN A 301 -9.13 -5.51 -22.31
N ARG A 302 -10.27 -6.15 -22.59
CA ARG A 302 -11.21 -6.58 -21.56
C ARG A 302 -12.05 -7.78 -21.99
N VAL A 303 -12.61 -8.50 -21.02
CA VAL A 303 -13.69 -9.46 -21.27
C VAL A 303 -15.01 -8.68 -21.31
N GLU A 304 -15.74 -8.81 -22.42
CA GLU A 304 -17.04 -8.13 -22.57
C GLU A 304 -18.02 -8.65 -21.52
N LYS A 305 -18.53 -7.74 -20.73
CA LYS A 305 -19.60 -7.95 -19.76
C LYS A 305 -20.35 -6.65 -19.53
N ASN A 306 -21.61 -6.74 -19.18
CA ASN A 306 -22.45 -5.60 -18.91
C ASN A 306 -23.17 -5.78 -17.56
N LEU A 307 -22.71 -5.03 -16.54
CA LEU A 307 -23.31 -5.13 -15.22
C LEU A 307 -24.75 -4.65 -15.23
N PHE A 308 -25.64 -5.45 -14.69
CA PHE A 308 -27.04 -5.09 -14.47
C PHE A 308 -27.43 -5.37 -13.01
N THR A 309 -28.51 -4.77 -12.57
CA THR A 309 -29.04 -4.97 -11.22
C THR A 309 -30.55 -5.08 -11.23
N ALA A 310 -31.09 -5.92 -10.36
CA ALA A 310 -32.52 -5.98 -10.06
C ALA A 310 -32.97 -4.91 -9.05
N LYS A 311 -32.02 -4.17 -8.46
CA LYS A 311 -32.33 -3.05 -7.54
C LYS A 311 -33.04 -1.92 -8.26
N GLU A 312 -33.63 -1.03 -7.47
CA GLU A 312 -34.23 0.23 -7.94
C GLU A 312 -33.22 1.08 -8.74
N LYS A 313 -33.74 1.96 -9.58
CA LYS A 313 -32.90 2.88 -10.37
C LYS A 313 -31.95 3.70 -9.50
N GLY A 314 -32.39 4.05 -8.29
CA GLY A 314 -31.67 4.92 -7.38
C GLY A 314 -31.70 6.39 -7.83
N GLU A 315 -30.76 7.17 -7.30
CA GLU A 315 -30.59 8.57 -7.66
C GLU A 315 -29.61 8.72 -8.82
N PRO A 316 -29.80 9.66 -9.75
CA PRO A 316 -28.83 9.96 -10.78
C PRO A 316 -27.45 10.31 -10.21
N VAL A 317 -26.38 9.96 -10.94
CA VAL A 317 -25.01 10.39 -10.60
C VAL A 317 -24.93 11.92 -10.66
N ILE A 318 -24.46 12.53 -9.59
CA ILE A 318 -24.34 13.99 -9.50
C ILE A 318 -22.92 14.39 -9.90
N VAL A 319 -22.82 15.32 -10.85
CA VAL A 319 -21.55 15.90 -11.30
C VAL A 319 -21.52 17.37 -10.90
N GLN A 320 -20.53 17.76 -10.10
CA GLN A 320 -20.37 19.13 -9.62
C GLN A 320 -19.01 19.70 -10.04
N TYR A 321 -19.07 20.85 -10.68
CA TYR A 321 -17.90 21.66 -11.01
C TYR A 321 -17.86 22.89 -10.11
N THR A 322 -16.66 23.20 -9.60
CA THR A 322 -16.43 24.34 -8.70
C THR A 322 -15.27 25.20 -9.18
N GLU A 323 -15.20 26.43 -8.69
CA GLU A 323 -14.16 27.38 -9.08
C GLU A 323 -12.85 27.18 -8.30
N SER A 324 -12.92 26.52 -7.12
CA SER A 324 -11.76 26.30 -6.27
C SER A 324 -11.91 25.03 -5.44
N ASP A 325 -10.77 24.48 -4.99
CA ASP A 325 -10.70 23.30 -4.11
C ASP A 325 -11.47 23.54 -2.79
N SER A 326 -11.37 24.75 -2.22
CA SER A 326 -12.12 25.11 -1.01
C SER A 326 -13.63 25.09 -1.24
N ARG A 327 -14.12 25.50 -2.43
CA ARG A 327 -15.52 25.41 -2.79
C ARG A 327 -15.97 23.98 -3.06
N GLU A 328 -15.09 23.15 -3.64
CA GLU A 328 -15.34 21.73 -3.83
C GLU A 328 -15.57 21.04 -2.49
N VAL A 329 -14.63 21.23 -1.54
CA VAL A 329 -14.72 20.67 -0.19
C VAL A 329 -15.96 21.16 0.56
N ASN A 330 -16.27 22.47 0.49
CA ASN A 330 -17.46 23.02 1.14
C ASN A 330 -18.75 22.44 0.56
N TRP A 331 -18.82 22.28 -0.78
CA TRP A 331 -19.98 21.67 -1.43
C TRP A 331 -20.16 20.21 -0.99
N ILE A 332 -19.08 19.42 -0.95
CA ILE A 332 -19.10 18.03 -0.47
C ILE A 332 -19.61 17.98 0.98
N TYR A 333 -19.08 18.85 1.84
CA TYR A 333 -19.53 18.97 3.23
C TYR A 333 -21.04 19.26 3.31
N GLU A 334 -21.55 20.22 2.54
CA GLU A 334 -22.97 20.54 2.52
C GLU A 334 -23.85 19.38 2.05
N GLN A 335 -23.39 18.59 1.06
CA GLN A 335 -24.08 17.36 0.65
C GLN A 335 -24.12 16.33 1.78
N ILE A 336 -23.01 16.14 2.50
CA ILE A 336 -22.96 15.20 3.63
C ILE A 336 -23.89 15.65 4.75
N ILE A 337 -23.93 16.93 5.08
CA ILE A 337 -24.85 17.46 6.09
C ILE A 337 -26.30 17.33 5.62
N SER A 338 -26.58 17.58 4.33
CA SER A 338 -27.90 17.34 3.75
C SER A 338 -28.33 15.88 3.86
N LEU A 339 -27.42 14.92 3.59
CA LEU A 339 -27.71 13.51 3.80
C LEU A 339 -28.03 13.21 5.26
N ARG A 340 -27.23 13.73 6.19
CA ARG A 340 -27.47 13.57 7.64
C ARG A 340 -28.81 14.07 8.10
N LEU A 341 -29.30 15.16 7.51
CA LEU A 341 -30.60 15.75 7.87
C LEU A 341 -31.78 15.04 7.25
N ASN A 342 -31.62 14.43 6.06
CA ASN A 342 -32.73 13.92 5.26
C ASN A 342 -32.82 12.40 5.21
N VAL A 343 -31.73 11.68 5.59
CA VAL A 343 -31.70 10.22 5.56
C VAL A 343 -31.84 9.67 6.98
N LYS A 344 -32.89 8.84 7.14
CA LYS A 344 -33.09 8.12 8.38
C LYS A 344 -31.93 7.13 8.61
N ASP A 345 -31.47 7.00 9.84
CA ASP A 345 -30.39 6.09 10.24
C ASP A 345 -29.04 6.35 9.52
N PHE A 346 -28.79 7.60 9.09
CA PHE A 346 -27.53 8.02 8.48
C PHE A 346 -26.37 7.92 9.49
N SER A 347 -25.25 7.37 9.05
CA SER A 347 -23.97 7.36 9.79
C SER A 347 -22.89 7.98 8.90
N PHE A 348 -21.94 8.69 9.48
CA PHE A 348 -20.74 9.14 8.75
C PHE A 348 -19.91 7.98 8.20
N ARG A 349 -19.99 6.80 8.81
CA ARG A 349 -19.36 5.56 8.30
C ARG A 349 -19.88 5.14 6.94
N ASP A 350 -21.06 5.58 6.55
CA ASP A 350 -21.64 5.27 5.24
C ASP A 350 -21.05 6.12 4.12
N VAL A 351 -20.19 7.09 4.46
CA VAL A 351 -19.61 8.06 3.53
C VAL A 351 -18.13 7.81 3.34
N ALA A 352 -17.70 7.75 2.07
CA ALA A 352 -16.28 7.84 1.73
C ALA A 352 -16.02 8.91 0.67
N ILE A 353 -14.91 9.60 0.81
CA ILE A 353 -14.38 10.55 -0.17
C ILE A 353 -13.13 9.93 -0.78
N LEU A 354 -13.20 9.61 -2.06
CA LEU A 354 -12.17 8.93 -2.82
C LEU A 354 -11.37 9.93 -3.65
N MET A 355 -10.07 9.79 -3.63
CA MET A 355 -9.12 10.65 -4.34
C MET A 355 -8.08 9.84 -5.09
N ARG A 356 -7.49 10.45 -6.13
CA ARG A 356 -6.42 9.78 -6.88
C ARG A 356 -5.11 9.71 -6.09
N ALA A 357 -4.83 10.67 -5.24
CA ALA A 357 -3.57 10.77 -4.49
C ALA A 357 -3.77 11.37 -3.10
N ASN A 358 -2.89 10.99 -2.16
CA ASN A 358 -2.99 11.41 -0.76
C ASN A 358 -2.85 12.92 -0.54
N TYR A 359 -2.09 13.65 -1.38
CA TYR A 359 -1.96 15.11 -1.21
C TYR A 359 -3.30 15.87 -1.35
N LEU A 360 -4.30 15.25 -1.98
CA LEU A 360 -5.64 15.82 -2.14
C LEU A 360 -6.47 15.75 -0.84
N THR A 361 -6.02 15.07 0.22
CA THR A 361 -6.74 15.02 1.50
C THR A 361 -6.66 16.33 2.29
N LEU A 362 -5.58 17.07 2.16
CA LEU A 362 -5.29 18.24 3.00
C LEU A 362 -6.40 19.31 3.04
N PRO A 363 -7.05 19.70 1.93
CA PRO A 363 -8.17 20.65 1.97
C PRO A 363 -9.36 20.11 2.78
N PHE A 364 -9.64 18.81 2.72
CA PHE A 364 -10.69 18.13 3.50
C PHE A 364 -10.36 18.10 4.97
N GLU A 365 -9.14 17.73 5.33
CA GLU A 365 -8.68 17.67 6.71
C GLU A 365 -8.85 19.02 7.41
N ARG A 366 -8.37 20.10 6.78
CA ARG A 366 -8.53 21.47 7.29
C ARG A 366 -9.99 21.87 7.47
N HIS A 367 -10.84 21.58 6.48
CA HIS A 367 -12.23 21.96 6.52
C HIS A 367 -12.99 21.18 7.60
N PHE A 368 -12.79 19.87 7.69
CA PHE A 368 -13.48 19.02 8.66
C PHE A 368 -13.04 19.31 10.08
N LEU A 369 -11.75 19.59 10.32
CA LEU A 369 -11.27 20.07 11.62
C LEU A 369 -11.96 21.38 12.03
N HIS A 370 -12.02 22.34 11.12
CA HIS A 370 -12.69 23.64 11.41
C HIS A 370 -14.19 23.47 11.67
N LYS A 371 -14.85 22.51 11.04
CA LYS A 371 -16.29 22.22 11.18
C LYS A 371 -16.60 21.20 12.27
N ASN A 372 -15.60 20.70 12.99
CA ASN A 372 -15.74 19.62 13.98
C ASN A 372 -16.47 18.38 13.43
N VAL A 373 -16.16 18.01 12.18
CA VAL A 373 -16.67 16.78 11.55
C VAL A 373 -15.69 15.65 11.79
N PRO A 374 -16.11 14.54 12.39
CA PRO A 374 -15.23 13.40 12.57
C PRO A 374 -14.86 12.79 11.22
N TYR A 375 -13.57 12.62 10.96
CA TYR A 375 -13.05 11.98 9.75
C TYR A 375 -11.85 11.09 10.09
N ARG A 376 -11.56 10.17 9.18
CA ARG A 376 -10.38 9.32 9.25
C ARG A 376 -9.71 9.22 7.87
N ILE A 377 -8.38 9.32 7.85
CA ILE A 377 -7.59 9.04 6.65
C ILE A 377 -7.27 7.54 6.66
N TYR A 378 -7.82 6.83 5.69
CA TYR A 378 -7.50 5.43 5.51
C TYR A 378 -6.19 5.29 4.73
N GLY A 379 -5.23 4.55 5.28
CA GLY A 379 -3.87 4.46 4.73
C GLY A 379 -2.93 5.59 5.19
N GLY A 380 -3.25 6.27 6.30
CA GLY A 380 -2.32 7.14 7.04
C GLY A 380 -1.13 6.36 7.58
N VAL A 381 -0.35 6.93 8.52
CA VAL A 381 0.78 6.21 9.14
C VAL A 381 0.23 4.95 9.81
N ARG A 382 0.59 3.82 9.26
CA ARG A 382 0.13 2.50 9.70
C ARG A 382 0.54 2.25 11.14
N PHE A 383 -0.29 1.58 11.93
CA PHE A 383 0.00 1.26 13.32
C PHE A 383 1.39 0.63 13.47
N TYR A 384 1.67 -0.42 12.71
CA TYR A 384 2.97 -1.12 12.74
C TYR A 384 4.14 -0.31 12.16
N GLN A 385 3.88 0.86 11.55
CA GLN A 385 4.91 1.80 11.08
C GLN A 385 5.17 2.94 12.06
N ARG A 386 4.36 3.10 13.11
CA ARG A 386 4.62 4.09 14.17
C ARG A 386 5.95 3.80 14.82
N ARG A 387 6.70 4.86 15.14
CA ARG A 387 8.06 4.75 15.69
C ARG A 387 8.12 3.84 16.91
N GLU A 388 7.25 4.08 17.88
CA GLU A 388 7.18 3.35 19.15
C GLU A 388 6.83 1.88 18.94
N ILE A 389 6.00 1.57 17.96
CA ILE A 389 5.62 0.20 17.63
C ILE A 389 6.79 -0.53 16.96
N LYS A 390 7.47 0.11 16.01
CA LYS A 390 8.69 -0.45 15.40
C LYS A 390 9.81 -0.69 16.41
N ASP A 391 9.96 0.19 17.38
CA ASP A 391 10.95 0.02 18.45
C ASP A 391 10.60 -1.21 19.29
N VAL A 392 9.35 -1.35 19.71
CA VAL A 392 8.90 -2.52 20.48
C VAL A 392 9.00 -3.80 19.66
N LEU A 393 8.55 -3.81 18.38
CA LEU A 393 8.70 -4.99 17.51
C LEU A 393 10.17 -5.38 17.33
N ALA A 394 11.09 -4.43 17.23
CA ALA A 394 12.52 -4.72 17.16
C ALA A 394 13.02 -5.40 18.45
N TYR A 395 12.56 -4.96 19.62
CA TYR A 395 12.81 -5.66 20.88
C TYR A 395 12.28 -7.09 20.88
N LEU A 396 11.07 -7.30 20.37
CA LEU A 396 10.43 -8.61 20.29
C LEU A 396 11.12 -9.54 19.28
N ARG A 397 11.58 -9.01 18.15
CA ARG A 397 12.35 -9.78 17.15
C ARG A 397 13.67 -10.33 17.71
N ILE A 398 14.38 -9.55 18.53
CA ILE A 398 15.61 -10.02 19.19
C ILE A 398 15.34 -11.19 20.15
N LEU A 399 14.16 -11.29 20.77
CA LEU A 399 13.80 -12.46 21.57
C LEU A 399 13.77 -13.76 20.74
N VAL A 400 13.45 -13.67 19.46
CA VAL A 400 13.30 -14.83 18.56
C VAL A 400 14.55 -15.06 17.72
N ASN A 401 15.21 -14.00 17.26
CA ASN A 401 16.38 -14.06 16.39
C ASN A 401 17.49 -13.11 16.87
N GLU A 402 18.52 -13.66 17.50
CA GLU A 402 19.68 -12.91 17.97
C GLU A 402 20.56 -12.34 16.86
N LYS A 403 20.41 -12.86 15.64
CA LYS A 403 21.20 -12.46 14.47
C LYS A 403 20.58 -11.30 13.70
N ASP A 404 19.45 -10.76 14.17
CA ASP A 404 18.80 -9.62 13.56
C ASP A 404 19.51 -8.30 13.93
N ASP A 405 20.62 -8.02 13.24
CA ASP A 405 21.44 -6.82 13.44
C ASP A 405 20.69 -5.51 13.18
N ILE A 406 19.67 -5.51 12.34
CA ILE A 406 18.84 -4.32 12.07
C ILE A 406 17.98 -4.01 13.28
N SER A 407 17.26 -5.00 13.80
CA SER A 407 16.46 -4.83 15.01
C SER A 407 17.35 -4.45 16.21
N PHE A 408 18.50 -5.09 16.37
CA PHE A 408 19.43 -4.73 17.43
C PHE A 408 19.96 -3.30 17.28
N SER A 409 20.42 -2.91 16.10
CA SER A 409 20.90 -1.53 15.83
C SER A 409 19.82 -0.48 16.11
N ARG A 410 18.55 -0.80 15.90
CA ARG A 410 17.43 0.07 16.21
C ARG A 410 17.26 0.31 17.71
N ILE A 411 17.35 -0.75 18.54
CA ILE A 411 17.04 -0.71 19.96
C ILE A 411 18.22 -0.46 20.87
N VAL A 412 19.44 -0.71 20.42
CA VAL A 412 20.64 -0.69 21.27
C VAL A 412 20.83 0.62 22.04
N ASN A 413 20.39 1.75 21.46
CA ASN A 413 20.46 3.09 22.08
C ASN A 413 19.07 3.74 22.28
N VAL A 414 18.02 2.96 22.34
CA VAL A 414 16.64 3.37 22.61
C VAL A 414 16.05 2.48 23.72
N PRO A 415 16.05 2.87 24.99
CA PRO A 415 16.58 4.09 25.63
C PRO A 415 18.07 4.35 25.41
N ARG A 416 18.52 5.57 25.72
CA ARG A 416 19.95 5.90 25.60
C ARG A 416 20.80 5.02 26.51
N ARG A 417 21.76 4.30 25.88
CA ARG A 417 22.73 3.40 26.57
C ARG A 417 24.19 3.77 26.29
N GLY A 418 24.44 5.02 25.88
CA GLY A 418 25.79 5.48 25.57
C GLY A 418 26.35 4.90 24.26
N MET A 419 25.52 4.27 23.43
CA MET A 419 25.90 3.70 22.13
C MET A 419 25.82 4.76 21.02
N GLY A 420 26.77 5.73 21.08
CA GLY A 420 26.97 6.69 19.99
C GLY A 420 27.68 6.05 18.79
N ASN A 421 27.91 6.86 17.74
CA ASN A 421 28.50 6.38 16.47
C ASN A 421 29.80 5.61 16.66
N VAL A 422 30.72 6.13 17.49
CA VAL A 422 32.03 5.48 17.77
C VAL A 422 31.85 4.14 18.51
N ALA A 423 30.96 4.10 19.49
CA ALA A 423 30.68 2.88 20.24
C ALA A 423 30.05 1.80 19.34
N MET A 424 29.14 2.20 18.46
CA MET A 424 28.53 1.31 17.46
C MET A 424 29.55 0.81 16.44
N GLU A 425 30.48 1.65 16.02
CA GLU A 425 31.55 1.25 15.10
C GLU A 425 32.48 0.22 15.76
N ASN A 426 32.90 0.45 17.02
CA ASN A 426 33.69 -0.50 17.77
C ASN A 426 32.97 -1.86 17.91
N LEU A 427 31.67 -1.85 18.21
CA LEU A 427 30.86 -3.06 18.29
C LEU A 427 30.81 -3.81 16.95
N LYS A 428 30.62 -3.09 15.83
CA LYS A 428 30.62 -3.69 14.49
C LYS A 428 31.97 -4.30 14.11
N ILE A 429 33.08 -3.61 14.42
CA ILE A 429 34.43 -4.13 14.17
C ILE A 429 34.66 -5.42 14.97
N ALA A 430 34.26 -5.46 16.23
CA ALA A 430 34.36 -6.65 17.05
C ALA A 430 33.49 -7.80 16.55
N ALA A 431 32.26 -7.51 16.12
CA ALA A 431 31.35 -8.49 15.52
C ALA A 431 31.93 -9.11 14.24
N LEU A 432 32.43 -8.29 13.33
CA LEU A 432 33.07 -8.74 12.10
C LEU A 432 34.32 -9.58 12.35
N LYS A 433 35.12 -9.19 13.34
CA LYS A 433 36.38 -9.92 13.68
C LYS A 433 36.11 -11.34 14.19
N ASN A 434 35.00 -11.52 14.91
CA ASN A 434 34.71 -12.80 15.58
C ASN A 434 33.58 -13.58 14.85
N GLU A 435 33.08 -13.08 13.72
CA GLU A 435 31.97 -13.67 12.96
C GLU A 435 30.67 -13.84 13.79
N TYR A 436 30.42 -12.92 14.71
CA TYR A 436 29.25 -12.85 15.55
C TYR A 436 28.25 -11.78 15.04
N SER A 437 26.96 -11.92 15.39
CA SER A 437 26.02 -10.80 15.26
C SER A 437 26.36 -9.69 16.26
N LEU A 438 25.76 -8.51 16.06
CA LEU A 438 25.92 -7.38 16.99
C LEU A 438 25.44 -7.73 18.40
N PHE A 439 24.35 -8.48 18.54
CA PHE A 439 23.83 -8.90 19.83
C PHE A 439 24.73 -9.97 20.48
N GLU A 440 25.16 -11.00 19.75
CA GLU A 440 26.09 -12.01 20.25
C GLU A 440 27.40 -11.38 20.74
N THR A 441 27.86 -10.33 20.07
CA THR A 441 29.08 -9.59 20.45
C THR A 441 28.93 -8.88 21.81
N VAL A 442 27.70 -8.59 22.29
CA VAL A 442 27.48 -8.00 23.62
C VAL A 442 27.96 -8.92 24.75
N HIS A 443 28.04 -10.23 24.55
CA HIS A 443 28.60 -11.15 25.54
C HIS A 443 30.07 -10.84 25.86
N TYR A 444 30.78 -10.17 24.94
CA TYR A 444 32.20 -9.86 25.00
C TYR A 444 32.46 -8.34 25.10
N VAL A 445 31.54 -7.58 25.70
CA VAL A 445 31.62 -6.09 25.74
C VAL A 445 32.89 -5.55 26.42
N GLU A 446 33.55 -6.32 27.26
CA GLU A 446 34.77 -5.92 27.98
C GLU A 446 35.94 -5.70 27.01
N ASP A 447 35.96 -6.38 25.88
CA ASP A 447 37.02 -6.36 24.89
C ASP A 447 36.80 -5.35 23.74
N ILE A 448 35.66 -4.57 23.78
CA ILE A 448 35.22 -3.75 22.64
C ILE A 448 35.64 -2.27 22.78
N GLY A 449 36.24 -1.87 23.92
CA GLY A 449 36.63 -0.47 24.14
C GLY A 449 35.44 0.49 24.37
N LEU A 450 34.40 -0.02 24.99
CA LEU A 450 33.22 0.76 25.41
C LEU A 450 33.42 1.35 26.80
N SER A 451 32.70 2.46 27.10
CA SER A 451 32.67 2.99 28.48
C SER A 451 32.05 1.98 29.45
N SER A 452 32.50 1.97 30.72
CA SER A 452 31.94 1.07 31.75
C SER A 452 30.42 1.21 31.89
N ALA A 453 29.89 2.44 31.78
CA ALA A 453 28.45 2.71 31.85
C ALA A 453 27.72 2.07 30.63
N SER A 454 28.29 2.13 29.42
CA SER A 454 27.71 1.50 28.25
C SER A 454 27.75 -0.03 28.33
N GLN A 455 28.85 -0.58 28.85
CA GLN A 455 28.98 -2.03 29.08
C GLN A 455 27.92 -2.54 30.06
N GLU A 456 27.72 -1.83 31.20
CA GLU A 456 26.71 -2.20 32.19
C GLU A 456 25.29 -2.16 31.60
N GLN A 457 24.97 -1.11 30.84
CA GLN A 457 23.66 -0.98 30.18
C GLN A 457 23.41 -2.06 29.10
N LEU A 458 24.44 -2.45 28.38
CA LEU A 458 24.33 -3.53 27.40
C LEU A 458 24.18 -4.90 28.05
N LYS A 459 24.93 -5.16 29.14
CA LYS A 459 24.75 -6.36 29.97
C LYS A 459 23.36 -6.45 30.56
N ALA A 460 22.81 -5.33 31.03
CA ALA A 460 21.43 -5.28 31.52
C ALA A 460 20.40 -5.59 30.43
N LEU A 461 20.59 -5.08 29.21
CA LEU A 461 19.76 -5.43 28.05
C LEU A 461 19.83 -6.92 27.73
N MET A 462 21.03 -7.48 27.64
CA MET A 462 21.25 -8.91 27.39
C MET A 462 20.55 -9.78 28.44
N ASN A 463 20.77 -9.49 29.74
CA ASN A 463 20.11 -10.23 30.82
C ASN A 463 18.57 -10.14 30.73
N ALA A 464 18.02 -8.99 30.31
CA ALA A 464 16.58 -8.84 30.11
C ALA A 464 16.06 -9.72 28.98
N VAL A 465 16.82 -9.85 27.89
CA VAL A 465 16.51 -10.76 26.76
C VAL A 465 16.54 -12.22 27.22
N ASP A 466 17.62 -12.67 27.86
CA ASP A 466 17.83 -14.07 28.28
C ASP A 466 16.78 -14.53 29.30
N GLU A 467 16.50 -13.68 30.32
CA GLU A 467 15.44 -13.96 31.27
C GLU A 467 14.06 -14.04 30.61
N THR A 468 13.78 -13.17 29.64
CA THR A 468 12.51 -13.17 28.94
C THR A 468 12.36 -14.43 28.07
N ARG A 469 13.41 -14.84 27.37
CA ARG A 469 13.44 -16.10 26.61
C ARG A 469 13.16 -17.30 27.49
N THR A 470 13.79 -17.33 28.67
CA THR A 470 13.52 -18.40 29.66
C THR A 470 12.06 -18.42 30.08
N LYS A 471 11.45 -17.23 30.28
CA LYS A 471 10.02 -17.10 30.62
C LYS A 471 9.11 -17.53 29.49
N LEU A 472 9.48 -17.24 28.23
CA LEU A 472 8.70 -17.63 27.04
C LEU A 472 8.66 -19.15 26.82
N GLN A 473 9.60 -19.92 27.36
CA GLN A 473 9.59 -21.38 27.35
C GLN A 473 8.65 -21.99 28.39
N ASN A 474 8.05 -21.17 29.26
CA ASN A 474 7.15 -21.63 30.30
C ASN A 474 5.68 -21.43 29.93
N ASP A 475 5.03 -22.46 29.44
CA ASP A 475 3.62 -22.45 28.98
C ASP A 475 2.59 -22.02 30.04
N LYS A 476 3.00 -21.89 31.32
CA LYS A 476 2.12 -21.45 32.40
C LYS A 476 2.01 -19.93 32.50
N LEU A 477 2.88 -19.17 31.84
CA LEU A 477 2.90 -17.72 31.90
C LEU A 477 2.12 -17.14 30.71
N GLU A 478 1.30 -16.16 30.99
CA GLU A 478 0.58 -15.45 29.93
C GLU A 478 1.56 -14.59 29.11
N LEU A 479 1.64 -14.85 27.80
CA LEU A 479 2.56 -14.21 26.87
C LEU A 479 2.49 -12.67 26.94
N SER A 480 1.29 -12.09 26.97
CA SER A 480 1.10 -10.63 27.06
C SER A 480 1.72 -10.03 28.33
N THR A 481 1.65 -10.75 29.44
CA THR A 481 2.27 -10.34 30.71
C THR A 481 3.79 -10.41 30.61
N VAL A 482 4.34 -11.48 30.06
CA VAL A 482 5.79 -11.63 29.85
C VAL A 482 6.36 -10.53 28.97
N ILE A 483 5.65 -10.19 27.89
CA ILE A 483 6.05 -9.11 26.97
C ILE A 483 5.98 -7.74 27.66
N ASN A 484 4.90 -7.44 28.39
CA ASN A 484 4.78 -6.17 29.11
C ASN A 484 5.91 -5.98 30.13
N ASP A 485 6.23 -7.04 30.89
CA ASP A 485 7.33 -7.04 31.85
C ASP A 485 8.68 -6.82 31.15
N TYR A 486 8.88 -7.42 29.98
CA TYR A 486 10.07 -7.23 29.17
C TYR A 486 10.24 -5.75 28.73
N ILE A 487 9.18 -5.15 28.17
CA ILE A 487 9.18 -3.75 27.73
C ILE A 487 9.43 -2.79 28.90
N GLN A 488 8.87 -3.09 30.08
CA GLN A 488 9.16 -2.37 31.32
C GLN A 488 10.63 -2.52 31.72
N LYS A 489 11.17 -3.74 31.68
CA LYS A 489 12.52 -4.07 32.13
C LYS A 489 13.61 -3.46 31.25
N VAL A 490 13.41 -3.40 29.94
CA VAL A 490 14.34 -2.74 29.01
C VAL A 490 14.26 -1.21 29.08
N GLY A 491 13.36 -0.65 29.91
CA GLY A 491 13.22 0.78 30.18
C GLY A 491 12.49 1.56 29.11
N TYR A 492 11.72 0.91 28.22
CA TYR A 492 11.09 1.59 27.10
C TYR A 492 9.99 2.56 27.53
N TYR A 493 9.20 2.23 28.55
CA TYR A 493 8.20 3.16 29.10
C TYR A 493 8.82 4.41 29.71
N GLU A 494 10.01 4.31 30.31
CA GLU A 494 10.76 5.48 30.80
C GLU A 494 11.31 6.31 29.63
N HIS A 495 11.70 5.65 28.52
CA HIS A 495 12.08 6.34 27.30
C HIS A 495 10.92 7.17 26.73
N ILE A 496 9.69 6.65 26.71
CA ILE A 496 8.51 7.40 26.27
C ILE A 496 8.34 8.69 27.08
N LYS A 497 8.61 8.69 28.40
CA LYS A 497 8.53 9.89 29.25
C LYS A 497 9.52 10.98 28.87
N THR A 498 10.53 10.69 28.04
CA THR A 498 11.48 11.71 27.55
C THR A 498 10.92 12.55 26.41
N GLU A 499 9.78 12.17 25.81
CA GLU A 499 9.08 13.02 24.85
C GLU A 499 8.57 14.27 25.56
N LYS A 500 8.69 15.44 24.92
CA LYS A 500 8.35 16.73 25.53
C LYS A 500 6.85 17.03 25.57
N ASP A 501 6.11 16.43 24.65
CA ASP A 501 4.68 16.59 24.49
C ASP A 501 3.95 15.51 25.29
N GLU A 502 3.20 15.92 26.34
CA GLU A 502 2.49 15.00 27.23
C GLU A 502 1.38 14.22 26.51
N ASP A 503 0.68 14.83 25.54
CA ASP A 503 -0.36 14.16 24.78
C ASP A 503 0.29 13.08 23.90
N LYS A 504 1.42 13.40 23.27
CA LYS A 504 2.19 12.44 22.48
C LYS A 504 2.78 11.31 23.33
N GLN A 505 3.23 11.59 24.56
CA GLN A 505 3.62 10.53 25.51
C GLN A 505 2.47 9.56 25.78
N ALA A 506 1.27 10.11 26.05
CA ALA A 506 0.08 9.33 26.32
C ALA A 506 -0.29 8.45 25.12
N ASP A 507 -0.25 9.02 23.90
CA ASP A 507 -0.51 8.30 22.66
C ASP A 507 0.51 7.18 22.42
N MET A 508 1.81 7.45 22.56
CA MET A 508 2.85 6.43 22.40
C MET A 508 2.68 5.28 23.40
N ARG A 509 2.36 5.62 24.66
CA ARG A 509 2.11 4.61 25.71
C ARG A 509 0.87 3.78 25.39
N ALA A 510 -0.22 4.43 24.96
CA ALA A 510 -1.44 3.74 24.53
C ALA A 510 -1.18 2.80 23.35
N ASN A 511 -0.39 3.24 22.36
CA ASN A 511 -0.01 2.41 21.22
C ASN A 511 0.74 1.14 21.62
N VAL A 512 1.69 1.23 22.55
CA VAL A 512 2.40 0.04 23.09
C VAL A 512 1.43 -0.91 23.81
N GLN A 513 0.47 -0.37 24.57
CA GLN A 513 -0.54 -1.17 25.24
C GLN A 513 -1.48 -1.89 24.26
N VAL A 514 -1.86 -1.18 23.19
CA VAL A 514 -2.65 -1.77 22.09
C VAL A 514 -1.89 -2.91 21.42
N LEU A 515 -0.57 -2.77 21.17
CA LEU A 515 0.25 -3.84 20.63
C LEU A 515 0.24 -5.10 21.52
N ILE A 516 0.38 -4.90 22.84
CA ILE A 516 0.37 -6.02 23.80
C ILE A 516 -1.01 -6.71 23.84
N ALA A 517 -2.08 -5.91 23.78
CA ALA A 517 -3.44 -6.46 23.69
C ALA A 517 -3.67 -7.21 22.37
N ASP A 518 -3.13 -6.72 21.26
CA ASP A 518 -3.19 -7.38 19.95
C ASP A 518 -2.47 -8.73 19.95
N ILE A 519 -1.28 -8.82 20.57
CA ILE A 519 -0.58 -10.10 20.77
C ILE A 519 -1.47 -11.09 21.53
N LYS A 520 -2.09 -10.63 22.61
CA LYS A 520 -3.00 -11.49 23.42
C LYS A 520 -4.19 -11.97 22.60
N GLN A 521 -4.81 -11.08 21.83
CA GLN A 521 -5.95 -11.40 21.00
C GLN A 521 -5.56 -12.40 19.90
N PHE A 522 -4.43 -12.19 19.22
CA PHE A 522 -3.92 -13.09 18.21
C PHE A 522 -3.71 -14.52 18.76
N MET A 523 -3.09 -14.65 19.93
CA MET A 523 -2.88 -15.97 20.55
C MET A 523 -4.19 -16.64 20.98
N ASN A 524 -5.22 -15.87 21.33
CA ASN A 524 -6.55 -16.42 21.63
C ASN A 524 -7.28 -16.87 20.36
N ASP A 525 -7.17 -16.09 19.27
CA ASP A 525 -7.84 -16.38 18.00
C ASP A 525 -7.17 -17.55 17.25
N TYR A 526 -5.87 -17.73 17.47
CA TYR A 526 -5.05 -18.77 16.84
C TYR A 526 -4.27 -19.58 17.90
N PRO A 527 -4.93 -20.48 18.65
CA PRO A 527 -4.31 -21.19 19.77
C PRO A 527 -3.13 -22.12 19.38
N GLU A 528 -3.07 -22.51 18.11
CA GLU A 528 -1.99 -23.33 17.53
C GLU A 528 -0.78 -22.51 17.04
N SER A 529 -0.90 -21.18 17.05
CA SER A 529 0.16 -20.27 16.57
C SER A 529 1.20 -20.00 17.65
N THR A 530 2.42 -19.74 17.21
CA THR A 530 3.54 -19.37 18.06
C THR A 530 3.69 -17.86 18.15
N PHE A 531 4.48 -17.38 19.10
CA PHE A 531 4.86 -15.97 19.16
C PHE A 531 5.58 -15.49 17.88
N ASN A 532 6.32 -16.37 17.20
CA ASN A 532 6.96 -16.08 15.94
C ASN A 532 5.94 -15.86 14.80
N ASP A 533 4.85 -16.65 14.78
CA ASP A 533 3.76 -16.47 13.83
C ASP A 533 3.07 -15.10 14.01
N TYR A 534 2.98 -14.60 15.24
CA TYR A 534 2.53 -13.24 15.49
C TYR A 534 3.45 -12.19 14.89
N LEU A 535 4.78 -12.32 15.07
CA LEU A 535 5.75 -11.36 14.52
C LEU A 535 5.74 -11.36 12.98
N GLU A 536 5.52 -12.52 12.37
CA GLU A 536 5.30 -12.61 10.93
C GLU A 536 4.01 -11.91 10.51
N ASN A 537 2.93 -12.17 11.22
CA ASN A 537 1.64 -11.53 10.97
C ASN A 537 1.76 -10.00 11.08
N ALA A 538 2.40 -9.49 12.13
CA ALA A 538 2.67 -8.06 12.30
C ALA A 538 3.50 -7.47 11.14
N SER A 539 4.44 -8.24 10.59
CA SER A 539 5.24 -7.83 9.42
C SER A 539 4.43 -7.84 8.12
N LEU A 540 3.47 -8.77 8.00
CA LEU A 540 2.61 -8.94 6.83
C LEU A 540 1.35 -8.06 6.85
N HIS A 541 1.06 -7.41 7.99
CA HIS A 541 -0.13 -6.55 8.11
C HIS A 541 -0.11 -5.40 7.11
N SER A 542 -1.21 -5.28 6.33
CA SER A 542 -1.44 -4.21 5.38
C SER A 542 -2.22 -3.05 6.03
N ALA A 543 -2.18 -1.86 5.40
CA ALA A 543 -2.93 -0.69 5.84
C ALA A 543 -4.46 -0.87 5.90
N GLN A 544 -4.99 -1.99 5.38
CA GLN A 544 -6.43 -2.25 5.35
C GLN A 544 -7.00 -2.81 6.67
N ASP A 545 -6.15 -3.18 7.61
CA ASP A 545 -6.55 -3.93 8.81
C ASP A 545 -7.02 -3.04 9.98
N GLU A 546 -6.93 -1.71 9.87
CA GLU A 546 -7.31 -0.82 10.96
C GLU A 546 -8.57 0.02 10.67
N VAL A 547 -9.72 -0.53 10.99
CA VAL A 547 -10.95 0.26 11.18
C VAL A 547 -11.28 0.28 12.67
N GLU A 548 -10.85 1.34 13.36
CA GLU A 548 -11.30 1.58 14.74
C GLU A 548 -12.82 1.84 14.78
N GLU A 549 -13.45 1.48 15.88
CA GLU A 549 -14.84 1.80 16.17
C GLU A 549 -15.06 3.30 16.36
N GLY A 550 -15.91 3.94 15.54
CA GLY A 550 -16.27 5.35 15.60
C GLY A 550 -17.20 5.74 14.44
N ASP A 551 -17.98 6.80 14.55
CA ASP A 551 -18.81 7.36 13.47
C ASP A 551 -18.01 8.49 12.79
N TYR A 552 -17.35 8.20 11.67
CA TYR A 552 -16.47 9.12 10.95
C TYR A 552 -16.57 8.96 9.42
N ILE A 553 -16.31 10.05 8.71
CA ILE A 553 -16.18 10.06 7.25
C ILE A 553 -14.81 9.46 6.88
N THR A 554 -14.79 8.58 5.90
CA THR A 554 -13.55 7.99 5.43
C THR A 554 -12.95 8.78 4.26
N LEU A 555 -11.70 9.24 4.40
CA LEU A 555 -10.88 9.82 3.34
C LEU A 555 -9.85 8.80 2.88
N MET A 556 -9.81 8.47 1.58
CA MET A 556 -8.83 7.50 1.07
C MET A 556 -8.53 7.69 -0.41
N THR A 557 -7.42 7.10 -0.86
CA THR A 557 -7.20 6.97 -2.31
C THR A 557 -8.10 5.88 -2.89
N VAL A 558 -8.40 5.99 -4.20
CA VAL A 558 -9.21 4.98 -4.91
C VAL A 558 -8.58 3.58 -4.82
N HIS A 559 -7.25 3.50 -4.84
CA HIS A 559 -6.54 2.21 -4.69
C HIS A 559 -6.87 1.52 -3.37
N MET A 560 -6.96 2.29 -2.28
CA MET A 560 -7.30 1.77 -0.95
C MET A 560 -8.77 1.39 -0.81
N ALA A 561 -9.63 1.92 -1.69
CA ALA A 561 -11.07 1.62 -1.69
C ALA A 561 -11.39 0.27 -2.35
N LYS A 562 -10.42 -0.39 -2.99
CA LYS A 562 -10.64 -1.72 -3.59
C LYS A 562 -11.04 -2.73 -2.51
N GLY A 563 -12.10 -3.49 -2.77
CA GLY A 563 -12.67 -4.41 -1.79
C GLY A 563 -13.68 -3.79 -0.82
N LEU A 564 -13.66 -2.46 -0.64
CA LEU A 564 -14.60 -1.74 0.23
C LEU A 564 -15.86 -1.30 -0.51
N GLU A 565 -16.90 -0.87 0.24
CA GLU A 565 -18.15 -0.33 -0.30
C GLU A 565 -18.84 0.58 0.71
N TYR A 566 -19.45 1.65 0.21
CA TYR A 566 -20.11 2.68 1.01
C TYR A 566 -21.45 3.07 0.39
N ASP A 567 -22.38 3.54 1.20
CA ASP A 567 -23.67 4.00 0.68
C ASP A 567 -23.53 5.26 -0.17
N TYR A 568 -22.62 6.15 0.26
CA TYR A 568 -22.40 7.47 -0.36
C TYR A 568 -20.92 7.63 -0.70
N ILE A 569 -20.62 7.72 -1.98
CA ILE A 569 -19.26 7.94 -2.47
C ILE A 569 -19.17 9.32 -3.13
N PHE A 570 -18.15 10.06 -2.72
CA PHE A 570 -17.67 11.26 -3.38
C PHE A 570 -16.33 10.95 -4.05
N VAL A 571 -16.23 11.14 -5.36
CA VAL A 571 -14.96 11.07 -6.08
C VAL A 571 -14.51 12.49 -6.37
N SER A 572 -13.49 12.95 -5.65
CA SER A 572 -12.98 14.32 -5.72
C SER A 572 -11.76 14.43 -6.62
N GLY A 573 -11.57 15.63 -7.20
CA GLY A 573 -10.41 15.93 -8.03
C GLY A 573 -10.45 15.27 -9.40
N LEU A 574 -11.63 15.11 -10.01
CA LEU A 574 -11.80 14.57 -11.37
C LEU A 574 -11.40 15.59 -12.43
N VAL A 575 -10.10 15.86 -12.50
CA VAL A 575 -9.45 16.86 -13.36
C VAL A 575 -8.41 16.20 -14.24
N GLU A 576 -8.36 16.57 -15.53
CA GLU A 576 -7.31 16.11 -16.46
C GLU A 576 -5.90 16.38 -15.90
N GLY A 577 -5.06 15.33 -15.93
CA GLY A 577 -3.70 15.37 -15.38
C GLY A 577 -3.62 14.97 -13.90
N VAL A 578 -4.74 15.04 -13.15
CA VAL A 578 -4.87 14.52 -11.78
C VAL A 578 -5.52 13.15 -11.82
N PHE A 579 -6.68 13.04 -12.46
CA PHE A 579 -7.42 11.80 -12.66
C PHE A 579 -8.15 11.83 -14.02
N PRO A 580 -7.54 11.25 -15.10
CA PRO A 580 -6.33 10.41 -15.15
C PRO A 580 -5.03 11.15 -14.78
N ASN A 581 -4.09 10.41 -14.17
CA ASN A 581 -2.82 10.97 -13.74
C ASN A 581 -1.84 11.13 -14.92
N ASN A 582 -1.28 12.34 -15.10
CA ASN A 582 -0.34 12.64 -16.19
C ASN A 582 0.87 11.70 -16.23
N ARG A 583 1.41 11.33 -15.06
CA ARG A 583 2.58 10.45 -15.00
C ARG A 583 2.25 9.06 -15.55
N ALA A 584 1.10 8.50 -15.17
CA ALA A 584 0.65 7.21 -15.69
C ALA A 584 0.48 7.23 -17.21
N LEU A 585 -0.04 8.35 -17.76
CA LEU A 585 -0.18 8.56 -19.21
C LEU A 585 1.18 8.68 -19.92
N LEU A 586 2.16 9.34 -19.31
CA LEU A 586 3.50 9.51 -19.87
C LEU A 586 4.32 8.23 -19.81
N ASP A 587 4.27 7.50 -18.68
CA ASP A 587 5.08 6.30 -18.45
C ASP A 587 4.59 5.09 -19.27
N ALA A 588 3.26 4.91 -19.41
CA ALA A 588 2.66 3.74 -20.04
C ALA A 588 1.71 4.05 -21.23
N GLY A 589 1.58 5.30 -21.62
CA GLY A 589 0.76 5.71 -22.76
C GLY A 589 -0.68 5.23 -22.65
N ARG A 590 -1.16 4.52 -23.68
CA ARG A 590 -2.51 3.99 -23.72
C ARG A 590 -2.80 2.97 -22.61
N ALA A 591 -1.83 2.12 -22.26
CA ALA A 591 -2.02 1.14 -21.21
C ALA A 591 -2.22 1.84 -19.84
N GLY A 592 -1.48 2.93 -19.59
CA GLY A 592 -1.68 3.77 -18.41
C GLY A 592 -3.06 4.45 -18.39
N GLU A 593 -3.56 4.92 -19.53
CA GLU A 593 -4.90 5.48 -19.63
C GLU A 593 -5.98 4.42 -19.33
N GLU A 594 -5.83 3.20 -19.85
CA GLU A 594 -6.75 2.10 -19.58
C GLU A 594 -6.71 1.67 -18.09
N GLU A 595 -5.56 1.72 -17.44
CA GLU A 595 -5.44 1.46 -15.99
C GLU A 595 -6.10 2.57 -15.16
N GLU A 596 -5.86 3.84 -15.47
CA GLU A 596 -6.53 4.97 -14.81
C GLU A 596 -8.06 4.92 -14.98
N ARG A 597 -8.54 4.43 -16.14
CA ARG A 597 -9.98 4.22 -16.38
C ARG A 597 -10.52 3.07 -15.53
N ARG A 598 -9.77 1.96 -15.38
CA ARG A 598 -10.13 0.88 -14.43
C ARG A 598 -10.17 1.41 -12.99
N LEU A 599 -9.23 2.27 -12.63
CA LEU A 599 -9.22 2.90 -11.30
C LEU A 599 -10.46 3.75 -11.08
N CYS A 600 -10.87 4.55 -12.07
CA CYS A 600 -12.10 5.34 -12.02
C CYS A 600 -13.37 4.45 -11.97
N TYR A 601 -13.38 3.36 -12.73
CA TYR A 601 -14.43 2.34 -12.67
C TYR A 601 -14.52 1.69 -11.27
N VAL A 602 -13.37 1.38 -10.66
CA VAL A 602 -13.33 0.91 -9.27
C VAL A 602 -13.95 1.93 -8.34
N ALA A 603 -13.60 3.23 -8.46
CA ALA A 603 -14.18 4.29 -7.63
C ALA A 603 -15.71 4.33 -7.74
N PHE A 604 -16.27 4.31 -8.95
CA PHE A 604 -17.71 4.35 -9.18
C PHE A 604 -18.41 3.15 -8.55
N THR A 605 -17.85 1.95 -8.75
CA THR A 605 -18.44 0.70 -8.28
C THR A 605 -18.29 0.46 -6.76
N ARG A 606 -17.70 1.40 -6.02
CA ARG A 606 -17.71 1.37 -4.54
C ARG A 606 -19.03 1.89 -3.97
N ALA A 607 -19.79 2.68 -4.73
CA ALA A 607 -21.04 3.28 -4.28
C ALA A 607 -22.19 2.27 -4.29
N ARG A 608 -22.94 2.21 -3.18
CA ARG A 608 -24.15 1.41 -3.05
C ARG A 608 -25.40 2.20 -3.46
N LYS A 609 -25.59 3.42 -2.93
CA LYS A 609 -26.81 4.22 -3.08
C LYS A 609 -26.63 5.45 -3.96
N ARG A 610 -25.59 6.27 -3.69
CA ARG A 610 -25.33 7.52 -4.41
C ARG A 610 -23.87 7.72 -4.75
N LEU A 611 -23.64 8.27 -5.93
CA LEU A 611 -22.32 8.63 -6.43
C LEU A 611 -22.29 10.12 -6.78
N TYR A 612 -21.30 10.81 -6.25
CA TYR A 612 -21.01 12.22 -6.50
C TYR A 612 -19.63 12.34 -7.13
N LEU A 613 -19.55 13.06 -8.24
CA LEU A 613 -18.31 13.32 -8.96
C LEU A 613 -18.00 14.80 -8.89
N THR A 614 -16.85 15.18 -8.35
CA THR A 614 -16.55 16.58 -8.14
C THR A 614 -15.19 16.96 -8.74
N MET A 615 -15.07 18.21 -9.13
CA MET A 615 -13.87 18.79 -9.73
C MET A 615 -13.80 20.29 -9.50
N SER A 616 -12.56 20.81 -9.53
CA SER A 616 -12.24 22.21 -9.38
C SER A 616 -11.52 22.76 -10.61
N SER A 617 -11.83 23.99 -11.02
CA SER A 617 -11.10 24.70 -12.08
C SER A 617 -9.85 25.43 -11.58
N GLN A 618 -9.59 25.41 -10.30
CA GLN A 618 -8.43 26.07 -9.71
C GLN A 618 -7.13 25.56 -10.35
N TYR A 619 -6.16 26.48 -10.46
CA TYR A 619 -4.82 26.09 -10.88
C TYR A 619 -4.23 25.07 -9.92
N ASN A 620 -3.82 23.94 -10.46
CA ASN A 620 -3.20 22.87 -9.68
C ASN A 620 -1.71 22.80 -10.00
N PHE A 621 -0.88 23.06 -8.99
CA PHE A 621 0.57 23.07 -9.12
C PHE A 621 1.15 21.71 -9.53
N ALA A 622 0.50 20.59 -9.17
CA ALA A 622 0.97 19.25 -9.54
C ALA A 622 0.88 18.99 -11.06
N ILE A 623 -0.04 19.66 -11.75
CA ILE A 623 -0.22 19.54 -13.21
C ILE A 623 0.15 20.81 -13.97
N ALA A 624 0.60 21.85 -13.26
CA ALA A 624 0.97 23.16 -13.81
C ALA A 624 -0.08 23.78 -14.74
N SER A 625 -1.36 23.56 -14.48
CA SER A 625 -2.48 24.07 -15.29
C SER A 625 -3.74 24.29 -14.47
N GLY A 626 -4.70 25.08 -15.01
CA GLY A 626 -6.05 25.14 -14.49
C GLY A 626 -6.79 23.83 -14.75
N GLY A 627 -7.68 23.43 -13.80
CA GLY A 627 -8.42 22.19 -13.85
C GLY A 627 -9.38 22.14 -15.04
N ARG A 628 -9.16 21.20 -15.96
CA ARG A 628 -10.17 20.82 -16.97
C ARG A 628 -10.89 19.58 -16.46
N PRO A 629 -12.21 19.47 -16.71
CA PRO A 629 -12.93 18.25 -16.36
C PRO A 629 -12.26 16.99 -16.90
N SER A 630 -12.18 15.96 -16.08
CA SER A 630 -11.68 14.65 -16.47
C SER A 630 -12.47 14.09 -17.66
N ARG A 631 -11.77 13.51 -18.65
CA ARG A 631 -12.40 12.80 -19.78
C ARG A 631 -13.31 11.66 -19.30
N PHE A 632 -13.05 11.10 -18.14
CA PHE A 632 -13.84 10.00 -17.58
C PHE A 632 -15.29 10.38 -17.30
N ILE A 633 -15.59 11.67 -17.08
CA ILE A 633 -16.96 12.15 -16.92
C ILE A 633 -17.74 12.01 -18.22
N SER A 634 -17.15 12.47 -19.34
CA SER A 634 -17.79 12.35 -20.66
C SER A 634 -17.87 10.90 -21.13
N GLU A 635 -16.84 10.10 -20.87
CA GLU A 635 -16.80 8.67 -21.18
C GLU A 635 -17.86 7.87 -20.40
N ALA A 636 -18.17 8.26 -19.17
CA ALA A 636 -19.26 7.71 -18.39
C ALA A 636 -20.66 8.12 -18.92
N GLY A 637 -20.72 8.90 -20.00
CA GLY A 637 -21.97 9.41 -20.56
C GLY A 637 -22.67 10.42 -19.68
N LEU A 638 -21.94 11.03 -18.76
CA LEU A 638 -22.37 12.13 -17.93
C LEU A 638 -22.01 13.41 -18.68
N GLY A 639 -23.01 14.23 -18.99
CA GLY A 639 -22.82 15.48 -19.76
C GLY A 639 -21.88 16.45 -19.06
N PRO A 640 -21.43 17.52 -19.75
CA PRO A 640 -20.62 18.54 -19.11
C PRO A 640 -21.34 19.01 -17.85
N PRO A 641 -20.60 19.21 -16.75
CA PRO A 641 -21.19 19.64 -15.49
C PRO A 641 -21.99 20.93 -15.73
N LYS A 642 -23.25 20.95 -15.27
CA LYS A 642 -24.04 22.17 -15.27
C LYS A 642 -23.38 23.13 -14.30
N ILE A 643 -22.77 24.18 -14.78
CA ILE A 643 -22.28 25.26 -13.95
C ILE A 643 -23.53 25.89 -13.31
N LYS A 644 -23.91 25.41 -12.14
CA LYS A 644 -24.84 26.13 -11.29
C LYS A 644 -24.01 27.18 -10.58
N GLU A 645 -24.25 28.45 -10.94
CA GLU A 645 -23.78 29.55 -10.11
C GLU A 645 -24.27 29.32 -8.67
N TYR A 646 -23.36 29.06 -7.78
CA TYR A 646 -23.70 28.83 -6.37
C TYR A 646 -23.93 30.20 -5.71
N HIS A 647 -25.16 30.51 -5.45
CA HIS A 647 -25.53 31.66 -4.60
C HIS A 647 -25.69 31.16 -3.16
N PRO A 648 -24.80 31.57 -2.22
CA PRO A 648 -24.97 31.21 -0.81
C PRO A 648 -26.31 31.75 -0.28
N LYS A 649 -27.10 30.89 0.37
CA LYS A 649 -28.43 31.21 0.91
C LYS A 649 -28.43 32.15 2.14
N TYR A 650 -27.39 32.91 2.39
CA TYR A 650 -27.35 33.89 3.46
C TYR A 650 -26.79 35.21 2.93
N GLY A 651 -27.72 36.16 2.64
CA GLY A 651 -27.42 37.55 2.31
C GLY A 651 -28.63 38.20 1.62
N THR A 652 -29.15 39.25 2.25
CA THR A 652 -30.33 40.07 1.81
C THR A 652 -30.25 40.44 0.33
N PRO A 653 -31.40 40.52 -0.37
CA PRO A 653 -31.44 40.87 -1.79
C PRO A 653 -31.10 42.34 -2.00
N LEU A 654 -30.12 42.62 -2.85
CA LEU A 654 -29.87 43.96 -3.39
C LEU A 654 -30.84 44.21 -4.55
N LYS A 655 -31.53 45.36 -4.50
CA LYS A 655 -32.50 45.82 -5.48
C LYS A 655 -31.85 45.98 -6.87
N GLU A 656 -32.59 45.55 -7.88
CA GLU A 656 -32.30 45.81 -9.29
C GLU A 656 -32.28 47.31 -9.59
N GLY A 657 -31.19 47.76 -10.22
CA GLY A 657 -31.02 49.09 -10.80
C GLY A 657 -30.28 49.01 -12.12
N GLY A 658 -30.91 49.57 -13.13
CA GLY A 658 -30.67 49.46 -14.57
C GLY A 658 -29.24 49.51 -15.09
N VAL A 659 -29.01 48.74 -16.12
CA VAL A 659 -27.76 48.54 -16.84
C VAL A 659 -27.50 49.71 -17.78
N LYS A 660 -26.32 50.34 -17.62
CA LYS A 660 -25.60 51.06 -18.72
C LYS A 660 -24.33 50.29 -19.02
N GLN A 661 -24.18 49.87 -20.26
CA GLN A 661 -22.97 49.25 -20.78
C GLN A 661 -21.81 50.25 -20.69
N VAL A 662 -20.77 49.86 -19.91
CA VAL A 662 -19.46 50.52 -19.95
C VAL A 662 -18.44 49.40 -20.14
N LYS A 663 -17.68 49.49 -21.25
CA LYS A 663 -16.51 48.67 -21.45
C LYS A 663 -15.55 48.92 -20.26
N LYS A 664 -15.26 47.91 -19.50
CA LYS A 664 -14.24 47.97 -18.43
C LYS A 664 -13.16 46.96 -18.71
N GLU A 665 -11.92 47.48 -18.73
CA GLU A 665 -10.69 46.75 -18.59
C GLU A 665 -10.72 45.88 -17.33
N ALA A 666 -10.08 44.70 -17.40
CA ALA A 666 -10.06 43.74 -16.31
C ALA A 666 -9.39 44.31 -15.06
N PRO A 667 -10.02 44.24 -13.88
CA PRO A 667 -9.36 44.64 -12.65
C PRO A 667 -8.36 43.58 -12.20
N ARG A 668 -7.14 44.00 -11.97
CA ARG A 668 -6.12 43.21 -11.24
C ARG A 668 -6.56 43.12 -9.78
N TYR A 669 -7.08 41.97 -9.37
CA TYR A 669 -7.30 41.70 -7.96
C TYR A 669 -5.98 41.26 -7.31
N ARG A 670 -5.46 42.06 -6.40
CA ARG A 670 -4.48 41.65 -5.39
C ARG A 670 -5.28 40.96 -4.25
N ALA A 671 -5.13 39.65 -4.13
CA ALA A 671 -5.54 38.94 -2.92
C ALA A 671 -4.41 39.08 -1.88
N ASN A 672 -4.71 39.68 -0.74
CA ASN A 672 -3.84 39.66 0.43
C ASN A 672 -3.92 38.26 1.08
N TYR A 673 -3.00 37.42 0.73
CA TYR A 673 -2.60 36.28 1.57
C TYR A 673 -1.21 36.61 2.12
N ALA A 674 -0.97 36.35 3.42
CA ALA A 674 0.35 36.27 3.95
C ALA A 674 1.03 35.03 3.33
N GLU A 675 1.55 35.22 2.11
CA GLU A 675 2.47 34.29 1.49
C GLU A 675 3.79 34.36 2.23
N TYR A 676 4.28 33.23 2.69
CA TYR A 676 5.71 33.05 2.85
C TYR A 676 6.31 33.12 1.44
N ASP A 677 6.82 34.30 1.11
CA ASP A 677 7.32 34.67 -0.21
C ASP A 677 8.70 34.05 -0.42
N TYR A 678 8.73 32.81 -0.90
CA TYR A 678 9.98 32.19 -1.41
C TYR A 678 10.46 32.81 -2.74
N ALA A 679 9.67 33.68 -3.35
CA ALA A 679 10.03 34.30 -4.63
C ALA A 679 10.80 35.62 -4.45
N SER A 680 10.73 36.28 -3.28
CA SER A 680 11.40 37.57 -3.04
C SER A 680 12.92 37.47 -2.93
N ASP A 681 13.47 36.28 -2.60
CA ASP A 681 14.92 36.08 -2.45
C ASP A 681 15.58 35.33 -3.62
N PHE A 682 14.82 34.99 -4.68
CA PHE A 682 15.42 34.33 -5.82
C PHE A 682 16.19 35.36 -6.70
N PRO A 683 17.47 35.14 -7.00
CA PRO A 683 18.36 36.16 -7.52
C PRO A 683 18.07 36.58 -8.98
N TYR A 684 17.16 35.88 -9.67
CA TYR A 684 16.84 36.12 -11.06
C TYR A 684 15.34 36.14 -11.31
N ALA A 685 14.88 36.95 -12.28
CA ALA A 685 13.51 37.00 -12.77
C ALA A 685 13.42 36.60 -14.25
N VAL A 686 12.24 36.16 -14.68
CA VAL A 686 11.99 35.93 -16.13
C VAL A 686 12.16 37.22 -16.88
N ASN A 687 12.85 37.17 -18.02
CA ASN A 687 13.33 38.29 -18.87
C ASN A 687 14.56 39.01 -18.32
N ASP A 688 15.19 38.57 -17.25
CA ASP A 688 16.51 39.10 -16.88
C ASP A 688 17.55 38.73 -17.93
N ILE A 689 18.39 39.71 -18.29
CA ILE A 689 19.54 39.46 -19.11
C ILE A 689 20.69 39.02 -18.19
N VAL A 690 21.24 37.84 -18.47
CA VAL A 690 22.29 37.22 -17.67
C VAL A 690 23.53 36.94 -18.55
N GLU A 691 24.70 37.00 -17.96
CA GLU A 691 25.96 36.62 -18.64
C GLU A 691 26.57 35.44 -17.92
N HIS A 692 26.46 34.26 -18.51
CA HIS A 692 27.04 33.03 -17.96
C HIS A 692 28.53 32.94 -18.34
N LYS A 693 29.35 32.57 -17.38
CA LYS A 693 30.84 32.55 -17.55
C LYS A 693 31.31 31.66 -18.72
N THR A 694 30.55 30.64 -19.05
CA THR A 694 30.92 29.66 -20.10
C THR A 694 30.10 29.85 -21.39
N PHE A 695 28.81 30.24 -21.28
CA PHE A 695 27.87 30.24 -22.43
C PHE A 695 27.54 31.63 -22.96
N GLY A 696 28.10 32.69 -22.33
CA GLY A 696 27.90 34.10 -22.78
C GLY A 696 26.55 34.67 -22.33
N SER A 697 26.10 35.69 -23.07
CA SER A 697 24.87 36.43 -22.77
C SER A 697 23.63 35.63 -23.18
N GLY A 698 22.54 35.80 -22.40
CA GLY A 698 21.26 35.18 -22.67
C GLY A 698 20.16 35.81 -21.83
N ILE A 699 18.93 35.44 -22.11
CA ILE A 699 17.71 35.90 -21.41
C ILE A 699 17.12 34.76 -20.63
N VAL A 700 16.75 34.99 -19.36
CA VAL A 700 16.06 34.02 -18.52
C VAL A 700 14.64 33.82 -19.05
N THR A 701 14.34 32.62 -19.50
CA THR A 701 13.02 32.23 -20.04
C THR A 701 12.11 31.63 -19.01
N ALA A 702 12.67 30.95 -17.98
CA ALA A 702 11.92 30.40 -16.86
C ALA A 702 12.77 30.34 -15.58
N ILE A 703 12.15 30.45 -14.43
CA ILE A 703 12.79 30.29 -13.11
C ILE A 703 12.14 29.12 -12.35
N PHE A 704 12.97 28.35 -11.65
CA PHE A 704 12.55 27.18 -10.87
C PHE A 704 13.09 27.32 -9.43
N PRO A 705 12.43 28.13 -8.58
CA PRO A 705 12.95 28.49 -7.24
C PRO A 705 13.18 27.27 -6.35
N THR A 706 12.28 26.28 -6.37
CA THR A 706 12.39 25.04 -5.58
C THR A 706 13.59 24.15 -5.98
N GLN A 707 14.13 24.34 -7.17
CA GLN A 707 15.29 23.59 -7.69
C GLN A 707 16.54 24.45 -7.79
N THR A 708 16.45 25.72 -7.37
CA THR A 708 17.53 26.71 -7.50
C THR A 708 18.12 26.81 -8.93
N THR A 709 17.28 26.65 -9.95
CA THR A 709 17.69 26.69 -11.37
C THR A 709 16.91 27.71 -12.17
N ILE A 710 17.54 28.21 -13.23
CA ILE A 710 16.94 29.07 -14.26
C ILE A 710 17.13 28.42 -15.63
N GLU A 711 16.19 28.66 -16.52
CA GLU A 711 16.34 28.37 -17.94
C GLU A 711 16.74 29.64 -18.67
N VAL A 712 17.80 29.54 -19.44
CA VAL A 712 18.38 30.72 -20.16
C VAL A 712 18.43 30.36 -21.63
N LYS A 713 17.87 31.27 -22.47
CA LYS A 713 18.05 31.26 -23.92
C LYS A 713 19.23 32.16 -24.25
N PHE A 714 20.31 31.57 -24.70
CA PHE A 714 21.54 32.29 -25.06
C PHE A 714 21.46 32.94 -26.45
N ASP A 715 22.29 33.96 -26.69
CA ASP A 715 22.38 34.64 -27.98
C ASP A 715 22.79 33.70 -29.13
N THR A 716 23.40 32.56 -28.81
CA THR A 716 23.70 31.46 -29.73
C THR A 716 22.48 30.71 -30.21
N GLY A 717 21.29 30.98 -29.66
CA GLY A 717 20.03 30.25 -29.91
C GLY A 717 19.82 29.00 -29.05
N GLU A 718 20.80 28.56 -28.27
CA GLU A 718 20.66 27.42 -27.36
C GLU A 718 19.87 27.79 -26.10
N VAL A 719 19.01 26.90 -25.67
CA VAL A 719 18.28 26.99 -24.40
C VAL A 719 18.86 25.98 -23.39
N LYS A 720 19.31 26.45 -22.24
CA LYS A 720 19.91 25.59 -21.19
C LYS A 720 19.34 25.89 -19.83
N ARG A 721 19.12 24.83 -19.06
CA ARG A 721 18.74 24.92 -17.65
C ARG A 721 20.00 24.91 -16.79
N LEU A 722 20.18 25.92 -15.95
CA LEU A 722 21.42 26.18 -15.22
C LEU A 722 21.12 26.46 -13.75
N ILE A 723 22.07 26.15 -12.86
CA ILE A 723 21.96 26.49 -11.43
C ILE A 723 22.03 28.03 -11.29
N ALA A 724 21.04 28.59 -10.61
CA ALA A 724 20.92 30.02 -10.34
C ALA A 724 21.88 30.46 -9.21
N SER A 725 23.17 30.41 -9.46
CA SER A 725 24.20 30.76 -8.49
C SER A 725 25.14 31.86 -9.05
N PRO A 726 25.48 32.89 -8.26
CA PRO A 726 26.45 33.92 -8.62
C PRO A 726 27.82 33.35 -9.04
N LYS A 727 28.12 32.14 -8.65
CA LYS A 727 29.35 31.43 -9.02
C LYS A 727 29.48 31.25 -10.55
N TYR A 728 28.37 31.09 -11.25
CA TYR A 728 28.31 30.77 -12.68
C TYR A 728 27.95 31.98 -13.57
N PHE A 729 27.41 33.02 -12.97
CA PHE A 729 27.02 34.25 -13.68
C PHE A 729 27.89 35.40 -13.23
N LYS A 730 28.05 36.39 -14.10
CA LYS A 730 28.72 37.67 -13.76
C LYS A 730 27.72 38.53 -12.98
N GLU A 731 28.23 39.32 -12.01
CA GLU A 731 27.39 40.25 -11.27
C GLU A 731 26.64 41.22 -12.21
N LYS A 732 25.34 41.40 -11.91
CA LYS A 732 24.53 42.45 -12.56
C LYS A 732 25.18 43.80 -12.30
N LYS A 733 25.63 44.51 -13.35
CA LYS A 733 26.00 45.92 -13.24
C LYS A 733 24.78 46.82 -13.20
#